data_8e2288098182ac125392ec678c6e2c5c
#
_entry.id   8e2288098182ac125392ec678c6e2c5c
#
_cell.length_a   1.000
_cell.length_b   1.000
_cell.length_c   1.000
_cell.angle_alpha   90.00
_cell.angle_beta   90.00
_cell.angle_gamma   90.00
#
_symmetry.space_group_name_H-M   'P 1'
#
loop_
_entity.id
_entity.type
_entity.pdbx_description
1 polymer ?
#
loop_
_entity_poly.entity_id
_entity_poly.type
_entity_poly.pdbx_seq_one_letter_code
_entity_poly.pdbx_strand_id
1 'polypeptide(L)'
;MTACTGQKAEKVEATQDNFNYVVDQFADLQILRYQVPGFESLSLKQKQLLYHLSEAALMGRDILFDQNCRYNLPIRRALEAVYTGYKGDRTDPQFVALETYLKRVWFANGIHHHYAEDKFVPGFTPEFFRTCISQIGASALPLREGQTVEQFVAEISPVIFDPAVMAKRTVQSGDVDLIRASANNYYGEGVTQVEVEDFYARMKAGKDTISPISYGLNSRLVKENGKLVEKVWKVGGLYSPALEKIVSELQKAVAFAENDAQKSIIGKLIEYYQTGDLKIFDAYSILWVEDTASDVDFVNGFIETYGDPLGMKASWESTVNFINKEATKRTKVISDNAQWFEDHSPVDKRFKKEKVKGVSAKVITVSMLGGDCYPATPIGINLPNADWIRRDHGSKSVTIENITEAYDKASQGNGFNEEFVWSEKEREGLKKYGFITDNLHTDLHECLGHGSGKLLPDTDPDALKAYSSTLEEARADLFGLYYLGDAKLVELGLVPDAEAYKAEYYKYIMNGLMTQLVRIEQGKNVEEAHMRNRQLIAKWVYEKGKADNVIELKQRDGKTYVVVNDYAKLRELFGTLLAEVQRIKSEGDFSAGKKLVEEYAVKVDPALHAEVLERYAKLNLAPYKGFVNPVMKEVKNDKGDVTDIVLDYTEGYTDQMLRYSKEYSFLPSYNE
;
A
#
# COMPACT_ATOMS: atom_id res chain seq x y z
N MET A 1 -48.09 -43.62 -22.63
CA MET A 1 -48.29 -42.19 -22.37
C MET A 1 -47.62 -41.87 -21.04
N THR A 2 -46.41 -41.37 -21.07
CA THR A 2 -45.72 -40.94 -19.86
C THR A 2 -45.13 -39.57 -20.16
N ALA A 3 -45.65 -38.56 -19.48
CA ALA A 3 -45.29 -37.14 -19.68
C ALA A 3 -43.95 -36.86 -18.99
N CYS A 4 -42.97 -36.34 -19.75
CA CYS A 4 -41.76 -35.71 -19.22
C CYS A 4 -42.10 -34.30 -18.75
N THR A 5 -42.02 -34.07 -17.45
CA THR A 5 -42.06 -32.77 -16.85
C THR A 5 -40.67 -32.15 -16.94
N GLY A 6 -40.51 -31.10 -17.76
CA GLY A 6 -39.31 -30.28 -17.80
C GLY A 6 -39.16 -29.43 -16.53
N GLN A 7 -38.08 -29.62 -15.81
CA GLN A 7 -37.67 -28.72 -14.78
C GLN A 7 -37.19 -27.41 -15.43
N LYS A 8 -37.88 -26.30 -15.12
CA LYS A 8 -37.41 -24.94 -15.39
C LYS A 8 -36.19 -24.68 -14.48
N ALA A 9 -35.10 -24.31 -15.08
CA ALA A 9 -33.98 -23.73 -14.35
C ALA A 9 -34.45 -22.40 -13.69
N GLU A 10 -34.47 -22.36 -12.38
CA GLU A 10 -34.65 -21.13 -11.64
C GLU A 10 -33.44 -20.21 -11.95
N LYS A 11 -33.76 -19.01 -12.47
CA LYS A 11 -32.82 -17.91 -12.50
C LYS A 11 -32.49 -17.55 -11.06
N VAL A 12 -31.25 -17.78 -10.66
CA VAL A 12 -30.69 -17.19 -9.46
C VAL A 12 -30.62 -15.68 -9.74
N GLU A 13 -31.56 -14.92 -9.20
CA GLU A 13 -31.45 -13.48 -9.10
C GLU A 13 -30.24 -13.20 -8.21
N ALA A 14 -29.27 -12.45 -8.73
CA ALA A 14 -28.16 -11.95 -7.96
C ALA A 14 -28.73 -11.12 -6.79
N THR A 15 -28.62 -11.64 -5.58
CA THR A 15 -28.91 -10.90 -4.35
C THR A 15 -28.01 -9.68 -4.34
N GLN A 16 -28.59 -8.48 -4.32
CA GLN A 16 -27.84 -7.24 -4.12
C GLN A 16 -27.02 -7.39 -2.85
N ASP A 17 -25.71 -7.26 -2.96
CA ASP A 17 -24.78 -7.29 -1.83
C ASP A 17 -25.07 -6.08 -0.93
N ASN A 18 -25.74 -6.32 0.21
CA ASN A 18 -26.09 -5.30 1.18
C ASN A 18 -24.91 -4.94 2.10
N PHE A 19 -23.70 -5.34 1.75
CA PHE A 19 -22.50 -5.02 2.54
C PHE A 19 -22.15 -3.54 2.42
N ASN A 20 -22.03 -2.87 3.57
CA ASN A 20 -21.65 -1.46 3.61
C ASN A 20 -20.14 -1.28 3.53
N TYR A 21 -19.63 -0.99 2.34
CA TYR A 21 -18.21 -0.77 2.11
C TYR A 21 -17.69 0.56 2.65
N VAL A 22 -18.51 1.61 2.71
CA VAL A 22 -18.10 2.93 3.23
C VAL A 22 -18.49 3.04 4.70
N VAL A 23 -17.49 3.22 5.56
CA VAL A 23 -17.66 3.24 7.03
C VAL A 23 -17.71 4.66 7.58
N ASP A 24 -16.79 5.53 7.13
CA ASP A 24 -16.65 6.91 7.60
C ASP A 24 -16.01 7.78 6.52
N GLN A 25 -16.20 9.10 6.61
CA GLN A 25 -15.49 10.07 5.78
C GLN A 25 -15.24 11.35 6.58
N PHE A 26 -14.00 11.80 6.62
CA PHE A 26 -13.59 13.02 7.32
C PHE A 26 -12.35 13.62 6.66
N ALA A 27 -12.23 14.94 6.68
CA ALA A 27 -11.14 15.65 6.00
C ALA A 27 -10.98 15.16 4.54
N ASP A 28 -9.78 14.74 4.17
CA ASP A 28 -9.40 14.20 2.86
C ASP A 28 -9.43 12.66 2.81
N LEU A 29 -10.05 12.01 3.77
CA LEU A 29 -10.01 10.56 3.99
C LEU A 29 -11.39 9.93 3.92
N GLN A 30 -11.49 8.77 3.25
CA GLN A 30 -12.63 7.86 3.30
C GLN A 30 -12.20 6.52 3.89
N ILE A 31 -12.94 6.05 4.87
CA ILE A 31 -12.69 4.76 5.52
C ILE A 31 -13.63 3.71 4.93
N LEU A 32 -13.03 2.64 4.45
CA LEU A 32 -13.73 1.52 3.84
C LEU A 32 -13.69 0.29 4.74
N ARG A 33 -14.52 -0.68 4.38
CA ARG A 33 -14.54 -2.03 4.92
C ARG A 33 -14.33 -3.00 3.77
N TYR A 34 -13.60 -4.08 4.01
CA TYR A 34 -13.41 -5.14 3.02
C TYR A 34 -14.00 -6.46 3.52
N GLN A 35 -14.52 -7.27 2.60
CA GLN A 35 -14.92 -8.64 2.87
C GLN A 35 -13.70 -9.57 2.76
N VAL A 36 -13.81 -10.75 3.37
CA VAL A 36 -12.78 -11.80 3.32
C VAL A 36 -13.38 -13.05 2.66
N PRO A 37 -13.62 -13.01 1.34
CA PRO A 37 -14.24 -14.12 0.63
C PRO A 37 -13.39 -15.39 0.74
N GLY A 38 -14.06 -16.52 0.92
CA GLY A 38 -13.40 -17.81 1.07
C GLY A 38 -13.05 -18.19 2.52
N PHE A 39 -13.10 -17.25 3.48
CA PHE A 39 -12.77 -17.52 4.89
C PHE A 39 -13.61 -18.65 5.48
N GLU A 40 -14.91 -18.69 5.20
CA GLU A 40 -15.83 -19.70 5.73
C GLU A 40 -15.49 -21.14 5.26
N SER A 41 -14.83 -21.27 4.11
CA SER A 41 -14.43 -22.57 3.56
C SER A 41 -13.11 -23.12 4.13
N LEU A 42 -12.39 -22.32 4.92
CA LEU A 42 -11.14 -22.73 5.55
C LEU A 42 -11.39 -23.74 6.66
N SER A 43 -10.46 -24.67 6.84
CA SER A 43 -10.46 -25.58 7.98
C SER A 43 -10.32 -24.83 9.30
N LEU A 44 -10.82 -25.37 10.41
CA LEU A 44 -10.63 -24.78 11.74
C LEU A 44 -9.15 -24.53 12.06
N LYS A 45 -8.27 -25.45 11.63
CA LYS A 45 -6.82 -25.29 11.83
C LYS A 45 -6.28 -24.05 11.13
N GLN A 46 -6.70 -23.79 9.86
CA GLN A 46 -6.31 -22.60 9.12
C GLN A 46 -6.90 -21.32 9.73
N LYS A 47 -8.17 -21.36 10.16
CA LYS A 47 -8.80 -20.23 10.86
C LYS A 47 -8.08 -19.89 12.17
N GLN A 48 -7.65 -20.89 12.95
CA GLN A 48 -6.87 -20.68 14.17
C GLN A 48 -5.47 -20.13 13.87
N LEU A 49 -4.84 -20.58 12.78
CA LEU A 49 -3.58 -20.01 12.32
C LEU A 49 -3.74 -18.52 11.95
N LEU A 50 -4.75 -18.19 11.13
CA LEU A 50 -5.06 -16.80 10.76
C LEU A 50 -5.35 -15.94 12.00
N TYR A 51 -6.10 -16.48 12.98
CA TYR A 51 -6.40 -15.77 14.21
C TYR A 51 -5.15 -15.35 14.98
N HIS A 52 -4.24 -16.29 15.27
CA HIS A 52 -3.03 -15.99 16.01
C HIS A 52 -2.05 -15.11 15.25
N LEU A 53 -1.94 -15.26 13.93
CA LEU A 53 -1.16 -14.36 13.07
C LEU A 53 -1.75 -12.95 13.07
N SER A 54 -3.09 -12.84 13.07
CA SER A 54 -3.80 -11.54 13.13
C SER A 54 -3.63 -10.86 14.49
N GLU A 55 -3.69 -11.61 15.58
CA GLU A 55 -3.34 -11.08 16.90
C GLU A 55 -1.89 -10.57 16.93
N ALA A 56 -0.94 -11.32 16.38
CA ALA A 56 0.46 -10.88 16.26
C ALA A 56 0.59 -9.59 15.43
N ALA A 57 -0.22 -9.42 14.38
CA ALA A 57 -0.25 -8.21 13.56
C ALA A 57 -0.74 -6.99 14.34
N LEU A 58 -1.68 -7.15 15.26
CA LEU A 58 -2.22 -6.06 16.06
C LEU A 58 -1.32 -5.67 17.24
N MET A 59 -0.56 -6.63 17.81
CA MET A 59 0.35 -6.38 18.93
C MET A 59 1.46 -5.37 18.61
N GLY A 60 1.85 -5.22 17.35
CA GLY A 60 2.88 -4.29 16.91
C GLY A 60 2.40 -2.86 16.63
N ARG A 61 1.11 -2.54 16.81
CA ARG A 61 0.51 -1.27 16.44
C ARG A 61 1.27 -0.03 16.92
N ASP A 62 1.71 -0.02 18.17
CA ASP A 62 2.39 1.14 18.76
C ASP A 62 3.77 1.40 18.16
N ILE A 63 4.43 0.37 17.59
CA ILE A 63 5.78 0.48 17.04
C ILE A 63 5.83 1.55 15.94
N LEU A 64 4.90 1.49 14.98
CA LEU A 64 4.87 2.43 13.88
C LEU A 64 4.59 3.87 14.34
N PHE A 65 3.71 4.07 15.33
CA PHE A 65 3.49 5.39 15.90
C PHE A 65 4.79 6.00 16.45
N ASP A 66 5.57 5.22 17.18
CA ASP A 66 6.85 5.67 17.72
C ASP A 66 7.90 5.90 16.63
N GLN A 67 7.97 5.01 15.62
CA GLN A 67 8.87 5.16 14.48
C GLN A 67 8.59 6.43 13.67
N ASN A 68 7.33 6.78 13.47
CA ASN A 68 6.92 7.96 12.70
C ASN A 68 7.21 9.28 13.42
N CYS A 69 7.14 9.34 14.75
CA CYS A 69 7.59 10.47 15.56
C CYS A 69 7.56 10.11 17.04
N ARG A 70 8.60 10.48 17.79
CA ARG A 70 8.73 10.22 19.23
C ARG A 70 7.59 10.78 20.09
N TYR A 71 6.84 11.75 19.58
CA TYR A 71 5.70 12.36 20.29
C TYR A 71 4.34 11.76 19.88
N ASN A 72 4.28 10.86 18.92
CA ASN A 72 3.01 10.32 18.43
C ASN A 72 2.23 9.54 19.50
N LEU A 73 2.91 8.69 20.29
CA LEU A 73 2.24 7.92 21.35
C LEU A 73 1.67 8.82 22.45
N PRO A 74 2.44 9.76 23.06
CA PRO A 74 1.88 10.65 24.06
C PRO A 74 0.78 11.58 23.51
N ILE A 75 0.91 12.09 22.29
CA ILE A 75 -0.12 12.93 21.66
C ILE A 75 -1.39 12.11 21.39
N ARG A 76 -1.29 10.94 20.78
CA ARG A 76 -2.43 10.06 20.54
C ARG A 76 -3.19 9.76 21.83
N ARG A 77 -2.48 9.30 22.86
CA ARG A 77 -3.10 8.96 24.16
C ARG A 77 -3.75 10.16 24.85
N ALA A 78 -3.14 11.33 24.77
CA ALA A 78 -3.73 12.56 25.28
C ALA A 78 -5.02 12.94 24.55
N LEU A 79 -5.01 12.85 23.20
CA LEU A 79 -6.20 13.12 22.37
C LEU A 79 -7.31 12.09 22.63
N GLU A 80 -6.97 10.81 22.78
CA GLU A 80 -7.91 9.74 23.16
C GLU A 80 -8.52 9.97 24.55
N ALA A 81 -7.71 10.39 25.52
CA ALA A 81 -8.19 10.74 26.85
C ALA A 81 -9.14 11.95 26.82
N VAL A 82 -8.81 12.99 26.04
CA VAL A 82 -9.70 14.13 25.83
C VAL A 82 -10.99 13.68 25.14
N TYR A 83 -10.90 12.93 24.03
CA TYR A 83 -12.06 12.48 23.29
C TYR A 83 -13.03 11.66 24.14
N THR A 84 -12.51 10.73 24.92
CA THR A 84 -13.34 9.86 25.80
C THR A 84 -13.85 10.56 27.05
N GLY A 85 -13.06 11.47 27.62
CA GLY A 85 -13.37 12.15 28.90
C GLY A 85 -14.12 13.48 28.75
N TYR A 86 -14.24 14.02 27.52
CA TYR A 86 -14.89 15.32 27.26
C TYR A 86 -16.37 15.30 27.64
N LYS A 87 -16.76 16.28 28.47
CA LYS A 87 -18.13 16.41 29.00
C LYS A 87 -18.89 17.63 28.48
N GLY A 88 -18.24 18.41 27.57
CA GLY A 88 -18.88 19.55 26.94
C GLY A 88 -19.76 19.15 25.76
N ASP A 89 -20.17 20.13 24.99
CA ASP A 89 -20.95 19.94 23.77
C ASP A 89 -20.08 19.34 22.64
N ARG A 90 -20.38 18.12 22.25
CA ARG A 90 -19.64 17.43 21.17
C ARG A 90 -19.93 18.00 19.78
N THR A 91 -20.92 18.88 19.65
CA THR A 91 -21.20 19.62 18.42
C THR A 91 -20.43 20.95 18.33
N ASP A 92 -19.71 21.33 19.39
CA ASP A 92 -18.82 22.49 19.38
C ASP A 92 -17.80 22.36 18.22
N PRO A 93 -17.67 23.36 17.35
CA PRO A 93 -16.73 23.33 16.22
C PRO A 93 -15.28 22.99 16.64
N GLN A 94 -14.83 23.42 17.82
CA GLN A 94 -13.51 23.09 18.35
C GLN A 94 -13.38 21.60 18.69
N PHE A 95 -14.44 21.00 19.26
CA PHE A 95 -14.43 19.57 19.56
C PHE A 95 -14.50 18.73 18.28
N VAL A 96 -15.35 19.12 17.32
CA VAL A 96 -15.43 18.45 16.00
C VAL A 96 -14.07 18.51 15.28
N ALA A 97 -13.37 19.64 15.36
CA ALA A 97 -12.03 19.77 14.80
C ALA A 97 -11.00 18.89 15.54
N LEU A 98 -11.10 18.75 16.86
CA LEU A 98 -10.25 17.85 17.66
C LEU A 98 -10.52 16.38 17.30
N GLU A 99 -11.78 15.98 17.16
CA GLU A 99 -12.15 14.64 16.72
C GLU A 99 -11.59 14.33 15.34
N THR A 100 -11.72 15.26 14.39
CA THR A 100 -11.18 15.13 13.05
C THR A 100 -9.64 14.99 13.08
N TYR A 101 -8.96 15.79 13.88
CA TYR A 101 -7.52 15.69 14.07
C TYR A 101 -7.10 14.34 14.65
N LEU A 102 -7.79 13.86 15.70
CA LEU A 102 -7.54 12.53 16.28
C LEU A 102 -7.74 11.41 15.25
N LYS A 103 -8.82 11.47 14.46
CA LYS A 103 -9.09 10.50 13.38
C LYS A 103 -7.95 10.51 12.33
N ARG A 104 -7.43 11.67 11.99
CA ARG A 104 -6.26 11.79 11.08
C ARG A 104 -4.99 11.21 11.71
N VAL A 105 -4.74 11.46 13.00
CA VAL A 105 -3.59 10.90 13.75
C VAL A 105 -3.67 9.38 13.80
N TRP A 106 -4.83 8.79 14.00
CA TRP A 106 -5.02 7.35 13.93
C TRP A 106 -4.73 6.80 12.53
N PHE A 107 -5.26 7.49 11.51
CA PHE A 107 -5.12 7.04 10.12
C PHE A 107 -3.66 7.06 9.64
N ALA A 108 -2.95 8.12 9.95
CA ALA A 108 -1.57 8.31 9.51
C ALA A 108 -0.53 7.64 10.43
N ASN A 109 -0.97 6.92 11.47
CA ASN A 109 -0.08 6.41 12.51
C ASN A 109 0.83 7.50 13.09
N GLY A 110 0.26 8.72 13.26
CA GLY A 110 0.98 9.89 13.77
C GLY A 110 0.44 11.23 13.29
N ILE A 111 1.16 12.29 13.67
CA ILE A 111 0.77 13.70 13.42
C ILE A 111 1.08 14.19 12.00
N HIS A 112 1.62 13.34 11.13
CA HIS A 112 1.98 13.69 9.76
C HIS A 112 1.08 12.96 8.76
N HIS A 113 0.78 13.61 7.65
CA HIS A 113 -0.02 13.03 6.57
C HIS A 113 0.67 11.78 6.01
N HIS A 114 -0.06 10.68 5.89
CA HIS A 114 0.46 9.38 5.49
C HIS A 114 1.13 9.37 4.11
N TYR A 115 0.70 10.25 3.20
CA TYR A 115 1.19 10.34 1.82
C TYR A 115 2.10 11.56 1.58
N ALA A 116 1.65 12.77 1.95
CA ALA A 116 2.42 14.00 1.76
C ALA A 116 3.52 14.20 2.82
N GLU A 117 3.43 13.49 3.94
CA GLU A 117 4.36 13.51 5.07
C GLU A 117 4.45 14.84 5.83
N ASP A 118 3.69 15.85 5.43
CA ASP A 118 3.60 17.12 6.11
C ASP A 118 2.78 17.00 7.40
N LYS A 119 3.16 17.78 8.41
CA LYS A 119 2.43 17.80 9.68
C LYS A 119 1.02 18.34 9.52
N PHE A 120 0.05 17.70 10.16
CA PHE A 120 -1.32 18.20 10.22
C PHE A 120 -1.42 19.52 10.99
N VAL A 121 -2.17 20.45 10.43
CA VAL A 121 -2.58 21.66 11.15
C VAL A 121 -3.87 21.37 11.90
N PRO A 122 -3.91 21.48 13.24
CA PRO A 122 -5.14 21.27 14.00
C PRO A 122 -6.15 22.39 13.73
N GLY A 123 -7.42 22.03 13.58
CA GLY A 123 -8.52 22.98 13.41
C GLY A 123 -9.08 23.53 14.72
N PHE A 124 -8.49 23.16 15.85
CA PHE A 124 -8.84 23.64 17.20
C PHE A 124 -7.69 24.45 17.80
N THR A 125 -8.00 25.28 18.80
CA THR A 125 -7.00 26.19 19.41
C THR A 125 -6.20 25.54 20.54
N PRO A 126 -4.99 26.04 20.83
CA PRO A 126 -4.21 25.63 22.02
C PRO A 126 -4.97 25.86 23.34
N GLU A 127 -5.76 26.92 23.43
CA GLU A 127 -6.57 27.25 24.60
C GLU A 127 -7.68 26.25 24.83
N PHE A 128 -8.37 25.84 23.76
CA PHE A 128 -9.40 24.80 23.83
C PHE A 128 -8.78 23.48 24.29
N PHE A 129 -7.67 23.06 23.70
CA PHE A 129 -6.95 21.83 24.06
C PHE A 129 -6.52 21.85 25.53
N ARG A 130 -5.93 22.94 26.01
CA ARG A 130 -5.53 23.12 27.42
C ARG A 130 -6.75 23.01 28.34
N THR A 131 -7.87 23.64 27.98
CA THR A 131 -9.12 23.55 28.74
C THR A 131 -9.62 22.12 28.85
N CYS A 132 -9.64 21.38 27.74
CA CYS A 132 -10.03 19.97 27.74
C CYS A 132 -9.10 19.12 28.63
N ILE A 133 -7.78 19.26 28.48
CA ILE A 133 -6.80 18.53 29.31
C ILE A 133 -7.00 18.83 30.81
N SER A 134 -7.29 20.07 31.19
CA SER A 134 -7.50 20.43 32.60
C SER A 134 -8.74 19.78 33.21
N GLN A 135 -9.70 19.36 32.42
CA GLN A 135 -10.91 18.65 32.86
C GLN A 135 -10.70 17.13 32.97
N ILE A 136 -9.59 16.62 32.43
CA ILE A 136 -9.22 15.21 32.48
C ILE A 136 -8.34 14.98 33.72
N GLY A 137 -8.59 13.93 34.50
CA GLY A 137 -7.73 13.59 35.63
C GLY A 137 -6.31 13.23 35.17
N ALA A 138 -5.30 13.66 35.90
CA ALA A 138 -3.89 13.41 35.60
C ALA A 138 -3.57 11.92 35.35
N SER A 139 -4.27 11.01 36.02
CA SER A 139 -4.11 9.56 35.86
C SER A 139 -4.55 9.01 34.50
N ALA A 140 -5.34 9.77 33.74
CA ALA A 140 -5.75 9.40 32.37
C ALA A 140 -4.78 9.93 31.30
N LEU A 141 -3.82 10.77 31.66
CA LEU A 141 -2.85 11.36 30.77
C LEU A 141 -1.53 10.57 30.76
N PRO A 142 -0.81 10.51 29.64
CA PRO A 142 0.42 9.73 29.48
C PRO A 142 1.64 10.48 30.06
N LEU A 143 1.58 10.85 31.31
CA LEU A 143 2.63 11.60 31.99
C LEU A 143 3.86 10.72 32.28
N ARG A 144 5.05 11.30 32.20
CA ARG A 144 6.26 10.69 32.76
C ARG A 144 6.20 10.71 34.28
N GLU A 145 6.99 9.86 34.92
CA GLU A 145 7.14 9.86 36.37
C GLU A 145 7.56 11.25 36.88
N GLY A 146 6.79 11.82 37.80
CA GLY A 146 7.03 13.16 38.34
C GLY A 146 6.66 14.33 37.43
N GLN A 147 6.17 14.09 36.20
CA GLN A 147 5.74 15.16 35.29
C GLN A 147 4.37 15.71 35.68
N THR A 148 4.23 17.05 35.78
CA THR A 148 2.93 17.69 35.96
C THR A 148 2.16 17.79 34.64
N VAL A 149 0.85 18.01 34.75
CA VAL A 149 -0.03 18.23 33.59
C VAL A 149 0.43 19.46 32.80
N GLU A 150 0.81 20.53 33.49
CA GLU A 150 1.29 21.78 32.86
C GLU A 150 2.60 21.56 32.10
N GLN A 151 3.54 20.79 32.66
CA GLN A 151 4.77 20.41 32.01
C GLN A 151 4.51 19.56 30.76
N PHE A 152 3.62 18.61 30.84
CA PHE A 152 3.23 17.77 29.72
C PHE A 152 2.61 18.60 28.59
N VAL A 153 1.63 19.47 28.92
CA VAL A 153 1.00 20.35 27.94
C VAL A 153 2.02 21.30 27.29
N ALA A 154 2.96 21.84 28.09
CA ALA A 154 4.03 22.69 27.58
C ALA A 154 4.97 21.95 26.62
N GLU A 155 5.20 20.66 26.85
CA GLU A 155 6.03 19.81 25.99
C GLU A 155 5.36 19.50 24.64
N ILE A 156 4.08 19.07 24.65
CA ILE A 156 3.43 18.60 23.43
C ILE A 156 2.77 19.71 22.60
N SER A 157 2.43 20.85 23.20
CA SER A 157 1.74 21.94 22.49
C SER A 157 2.53 22.50 21.30
N PRO A 158 3.85 22.78 21.40
CA PRO A 158 4.62 23.19 20.24
C PRO A 158 4.63 22.15 19.12
N VAL A 159 4.67 20.85 19.48
CA VAL A 159 4.66 19.77 18.49
C VAL A 159 3.33 19.71 17.76
N ILE A 160 2.21 19.98 18.44
CA ILE A 160 0.87 19.96 17.82
C ILE A 160 0.63 21.23 17.00
N PHE A 161 0.91 22.42 17.57
CA PHE A 161 0.41 23.69 17.07
C PHE A 161 1.43 24.56 16.29
N ASP A 162 2.74 24.42 16.55
CA ASP A 162 3.76 25.19 15.81
C ASP A 162 4.09 24.48 14.49
N PRO A 163 3.75 25.04 13.32
CA PRO A 163 4.00 24.40 12.03
C PRO A 163 5.48 24.16 11.71
N ALA A 164 6.39 24.90 12.36
CA ALA A 164 7.84 24.77 12.14
C ALA A 164 8.47 23.61 12.96
N VAL A 165 7.81 23.19 14.04
CA VAL A 165 8.32 22.11 14.91
C VAL A 165 7.92 20.76 14.33
N MET A 166 8.90 19.92 13.99
CA MET A 166 8.67 18.62 13.36
C MET A 166 7.75 18.70 12.13
N ALA A 167 8.06 19.63 11.24
CA ALA A 167 7.21 20.00 10.11
C ALA A 167 6.93 18.85 9.12
N LYS A 168 7.87 17.92 8.94
CA LYS A 168 7.76 16.82 7.98
C LYS A 168 8.26 15.52 8.58
N ARG A 169 7.55 14.42 8.33
CA ARG A 169 7.92 13.09 8.85
C ARG A 169 9.27 12.64 8.30
N THR A 170 9.42 12.67 6.97
CA THR A 170 10.63 12.21 6.27
C THR A 170 11.03 13.21 5.20
N VAL A 171 12.24 13.69 5.24
CA VAL A 171 12.84 14.55 4.22
C VAL A 171 13.86 13.71 3.46
N GLN A 172 13.60 13.45 2.17
CA GLN A 172 14.42 12.55 1.35
C GLN A 172 15.34 13.29 0.36
N SER A 173 15.23 14.60 0.26
CA SER A 173 16.04 15.41 -0.66
C SER A 173 16.14 16.86 -0.19
N GLY A 174 17.16 17.55 -0.67
CA GLY A 174 17.40 18.95 -0.37
C GLY A 174 18.85 19.20 0.09
N ASP A 175 19.21 20.46 0.18
CA ASP A 175 20.53 20.90 0.65
C ASP A 175 20.50 21.11 2.18
N VAL A 176 20.10 20.04 2.90
CA VAL A 176 19.93 20.03 4.36
C VAL A 176 20.42 18.68 4.92
N ASP A 177 20.68 18.63 6.22
CA ASP A 177 20.86 17.35 6.93
C ASP A 177 19.51 16.64 6.99
N LEU A 178 19.33 15.59 6.20
CA LEU A 178 18.06 14.87 6.02
C LEU A 178 17.55 14.29 7.35
N ILE A 179 18.44 13.83 8.22
CA ILE A 179 18.08 13.27 9.53
C ILE A 179 17.52 14.35 10.45
N ARG A 180 18.22 15.48 10.55
CA ARG A 180 17.78 16.59 11.41
C ARG A 180 16.52 17.29 10.91
N ALA A 181 16.29 17.26 9.60
CA ALA A 181 15.10 17.83 8.99
C ALA A 181 13.86 16.92 9.11
N SER A 182 14.05 15.64 9.41
CA SER A 182 12.98 14.64 9.55
C SER A 182 12.52 14.50 10.99
N ALA A 183 11.20 14.33 11.19
CA ALA A 183 10.58 14.13 12.50
C ALA A 183 10.52 12.65 12.94
N ASN A 184 10.81 11.70 12.02
CA ASN A 184 10.81 10.27 12.33
C ASN A 184 11.84 9.92 13.43
N ASN A 185 11.61 8.79 14.09
CA ASN A 185 12.34 8.39 15.30
C ASN A 185 13.34 7.26 15.07
N TYR A 186 13.94 7.20 13.89
CA TYR A 186 14.97 6.23 13.54
C TYR A 186 16.36 6.60 14.07
N TYR A 187 16.56 7.89 14.38
CA TYR A 187 17.81 8.46 14.86
C TYR A 187 17.59 9.26 16.13
N GLY A 188 18.52 9.12 17.08
CA GLY A 188 18.47 9.87 18.34
C GLY A 188 18.77 11.35 18.16
N GLU A 189 18.40 12.12 19.17
CA GLU A 189 18.64 13.56 19.19
C GLU A 189 20.13 13.89 19.01
N GLY A 190 20.41 14.87 18.14
CA GLY A 190 21.77 15.32 17.85
C GLY A 190 22.59 14.43 16.94
N VAL A 191 22.04 13.31 16.44
CA VAL A 191 22.67 12.49 15.38
C VAL A 191 22.57 13.23 14.05
N THR A 192 23.64 13.20 13.25
CA THR A 192 23.71 13.86 11.93
C THR A 192 23.79 12.83 10.82
N GLN A 193 23.42 13.23 9.61
CA GLN A 193 23.51 12.39 8.42
C GLN A 193 24.93 11.84 8.20
N VAL A 194 25.93 12.72 8.25
CA VAL A 194 27.36 12.33 8.05
C VAL A 194 27.80 11.27 9.06
N GLU A 195 27.41 11.44 10.33
CA GLU A 195 27.76 10.47 11.37
C GLU A 195 27.12 9.11 11.11
N VAL A 196 25.90 9.06 10.62
CA VAL A 196 25.20 7.82 10.28
C VAL A 196 25.87 7.13 9.08
N GLU A 197 26.11 7.87 8.01
CA GLU A 197 26.78 7.37 6.82
C GLU A 197 28.17 6.78 7.17
N ASP A 198 28.97 7.50 7.95
CA ASP A 198 30.28 7.03 8.42
C ASP A 198 30.17 5.78 9.32
N PHE A 199 29.18 5.75 10.20
CA PHE A 199 28.98 4.60 11.12
C PHE A 199 28.71 3.33 10.34
N TYR A 200 27.74 3.35 9.41
CA TYR A 200 27.36 2.17 8.62
C TYR A 200 28.39 1.83 7.53
N ALA A 201 29.09 2.83 6.97
CA ALA A 201 30.22 2.56 6.07
C ALA A 201 31.32 1.76 6.77
N ARG A 202 31.68 2.12 8.01
CA ARG A 202 32.64 1.35 8.82
C ARG A 202 32.13 -0.06 9.16
N MET A 203 30.83 -0.22 9.44
CA MET A 203 30.23 -1.52 9.75
C MET A 203 30.25 -2.44 8.53
N LYS A 204 30.06 -1.91 7.33
CA LYS A 204 30.07 -2.65 6.05
C LYS A 204 31.48 -2.93 5.54
N ALA A 205 32.50 -2.20 5.98
CA ALA A 205 33.87 -2.31 5.47
C ALA A 205 34.44 -3.74 5.65
N GLY A 206 34.90 -4.34 4.55
CA GLY A 206 35.48 -5.69 4.53
C GLY A 206 34.48 -6.81 4.77
N LYS A 207 33.18 -6.54 4.69
CA LYS A 207 32.12 -7.55 4.81
C LYS A 207 31.76 -8.14 3.43
N ASP A 208 30.95 -9.20 3.48
CA ASP A 208 30.43 -9.85 2.29
C ASP A 208 29.63 -8.87 1.43
N THR A 209 29.99 -8.80 0.15
CA THR A 209 29.30 -7.94 -0.85
C THR A 209 28.41 -8.75 -1.79
N ILE A 210 28.47 -10.09 -1.73
CA ILE A 210 27.65 -11.00 -2.55
C ILE A 210 26.29 -11.20 -1.90
N SER A 211 26.29 -11.42 -0.58
CA SER A 211 25.10 -11.58 0.26
C SER A 211 25.15 -10.59 1.43
N PRO A 212 25.06 -9.27 1.14
CA PRO A 212 25.25 -8.24 2.14
C PRO A 212 24.10 -8.22 3.15
N ILE A 213 24.45 -8.07 4.43
CA ILE A 213 23.48 -7.85 5.49
C ILE A 213 22.95 -6.42 5.43
N SER A 214 21.64 -6.24 5.61
CA SER A 214 20.97 -4.94 5.67
C SER A 214 21.19 -4.26 7.03
N TYR A 215 22.45 -3.88 7.34
CA TYR A 215 22.79 -3.25 8.61
C TYR A 215 21.95 -1.99 8.86
N GLY A 216 21.43 -1.88 10.08
CA GLY A 216 20.58 -0.77 10.50
C GLY A 216 19.07 -1.01 10.33
N LEU A 217 18.65 -2.05 9.62
CA LEU A 217 17.27 -2.32 9.26
C LEU A 217 16.33 -2.32 10.49
N ASN A 218 16.75 -2.96 11.59
CA ASN A 218 15.94 -3.17 12.80
C ASN A 218 16.54 -2.47 14.04
N SER A 219 17.02 -1.25 13.89
CA SER A 219 17.63 -0.53 15.00
C SER A 219 17.40 0.98 14.92
N ARG A 220 17.38 1.62 16.09
CA ARG A 220 17.50 3.07 16.22
C ARG A 220 18.95 3.41 16.55
N LEU A 221 19.54 4.34 15.82
CA LEU A 221 20.92 4.79 16.09
C LEU A 221 20.88 6.04 16.98
N VAL A 222 21.52 5.97 18.13
CA VAL A 222 21.52 7.05 19.13
C VAL A 222 22.94 7.42 19.57
N LYS A 223 23.08 8.57 20.21
CA LYS A 223 24.33 8.97 20.89
C LYS A 223 24.24 8.67 22.38
N GLU A 224 25.14 7.84 22.89
CA GLU A 224 25.36 7.60 24.31
C GLU A 224 26.77 8.01 24.68
N ASN A 225 26.91 8.94 25.63
CA ASN A 225 28.22 9.44 26.03
C ASN A 225 29.12 9.89 24.86
N GLY A 226 28.51 10.51 23.84
CA GLY A 226 29.21 10.99 22.64
C GLY A 226 29.57 9.91 21.62
N LYS A 227 29.16 8.66 21.83
CA LYS A 227 29.37 7.54 20.89
C LYS A 227 28.06 7.11 20.25
N LEU A 228 28.11 6.75 18.99
CA LEU A 228 26.97 6.15 18.28
C LEU A 228 26.78 4.70 18.72
N VAL A 229 25.55 4.35 19.08
CA VAL A 229 25.13 3.01 19.53
C VAL A 229 23.81 2.65 18.86
N GLU A 230 23.71 1.41 18.39
CA GLU A 230 22.44 0.86 17.91
C GLU A 230 21.57 0.34 19.05
N LYS A 231 20.35 0.85 19.15
CA LYS A 231 19.27 0.27 19.98
C LYS A 231 18.48 -0.68 19.10
N VAL A 232 18.82 -1.96 19.19
CA VAL A 232 18.20 -3.00 18.35
C VAL A 232 16.75 -3.25 18.81
N TRP A 233 15.85 -3.37 17.85
CA TRP A 233 14.44 -3.71 18.05
C TRP A 233 14.30 -5.23 18.20
N LYS A 234 14.22 -5.66 19.42
CA LYS A 234 14.15 -7.08 19.79
C LYS A 234 13.59 -7.27 21.19
N VAL A 235 13.23 -8.49 21.54
CA VAL A 235 12.90 -8.87 22.92
C VAL A 235 14.11 -8.58 23.83
N GLY A 236 13.86 -7.89 24.94
CA GLY A 236 14.91 -7.39 25.83
C GLY A 236 15.68 -6.17 25.30
N GLY A 237 15.28 -5.60 24.17
CA GLY A 237 15.81 -4.37 23.58
C GLY A 237 14.70 -3.32 23.41
N LEU A 238 14.90 -2.41 22.47
CA LEU A 238 13.88 -1.41 22.15
C LEU A 238 12.64 -2.11 21.57
N TYR A 239 11.43 -1.65 21.94
CA TYR A 239 10.12 -2.23 21.61
C TYR A 239 9.82 -3.59 22.24
N SER A 240 10.61 -4.05 23.24
CA SER A 240 10.44 -5.35 23.89
C SER A 240 8.98 -5.65 24.33
N PRO A 241 8.25 -4.73 24.98
CA PRO A 241 6.90 -5.05 25.46
C PRO A 241 5.92 -5.44 24.34
N ALA A 242 6.03 -4.85 23.15
CA ALA A 242 5.22 -5.21 21.99
C ALA A 242 5.73 -6.49 21.33
N LEU A 243 7.06 -6.61 21.15
CA LEU A 243 7.69 -7.78 20.52
C LEU A 243 7.49 -9.07 21.33
N GLU A 244 7.48 -9.01 22.65
CA GLU A 244 7.14 -10.15 23.52
C GLU A 244 5.72 -10.64 23.27
N LYS A 245 4.76 -9.73 23.05
CA LYS A 245 3.38 -10.09 22.71
C LYS A 245 3.28 -10.72 21.32
N ILE A 246 3.96 -10.14 20.32
CA ILE A 246 4.05 -10.72 18.98
C ILE A 246 4.62 -12.15 19.05
N VAL A 247 5.75 -12.33 19.74
CA VAL A 247 6.36 -13.65 19.91
C VAL A 247 5.42 -14.65 20.60
N SER A 248 4.68 -14.21 21.61
CA SER A 248 3.69 -15.06 22.28
C SER A 248 2.58 -15.55 21.33
N GLU A 249 2.06 -14.68 20.47
CA GLU A 249 1.05 -15.09 19.50
C GLU A 249 1.64 -15.96 18.37
N LEU A 250 2.84 -15.64 17.89
CA LEU A 250 3.55 -16.50 16.93
C LEU A 250 3.82 -17.90 17.48
N GLN A 251 4.17 -18.04 18.77
CA GLN A 251 4.34 -19.34 19.43
C GLN A 251 3.05 -20.17 19.44
N LYS A 252 1.89 -19.53 19.61
CA LYS A 252 0.58 -20.19 19.49
C LYS A 252 0.30 -20.59 18.04
N ALA A 253 0.61 -19.70 17.07
CA ALA A 253 0.43 -19.95 15.65
C ALA A 253 1.19 -21.19 15.16
N VAL A 254 2.38 -21.47 15.72
CA VAL A 254 3.20 -22.66 15.38
C VAL A 254 2.39 -23.97 15.51
N ALA A 255 1.48 -24.07 16.49
CA ALA A 255 0.67 -25.28 16.69
C ALA A 255 -0.34 -25.53 15.54
N PHE A 256 -0.68 -24.48 14.80
CA PHE A 256 -1.66 -24.51 13.71
C PHE A 256 -1.01 -24.40 12.32
N ALA A 257 0.31 -24.36 12.23
CA ALA A 257 1.04 -24.32 10.97
C ALA A 257 0.58 -25.49 10.04
N GLU A 258 0.37 -25.20 8.76
CA GLU A 258 -0.19 -26.16 7.80
C GLU A 258 0.77 -27.31 7.52
N ASN A 259 2.10 -27.04 7.56
CA ASN A 259 3.17 -27.98 7.28
C ASN A 259 4.46 -27.62 8.05
N ASP A 260 5.49 -28.47 7.95
CA ASP A 260 6.75 -28.27 8.67
C ASP A 260 7.57 -27.08 8.12
N ALA A 261 7.45 -26.74 6.84
CA ALA A 261 8.11 -25.56 6.26
C ALA A 261 7.56 -24.28 6.89
N GLN A 262 6.23 -24.12 6.92
CA GLN A 262 5.59 -22.98 7.55
C GLN A 262 5.89 -22.89 9.05
N LYS A 263 5.94 -24.06 9.74
CA LYS A 263 6.37 -24.11 11.14
C LYS A 263 7.79 -23.58 11.32
N SER A 264 8.69 -23.92 10.41
CA SER A 264 10.08 -23.44 10.42
C SER A 264 10.18 -21.94 10.16
N ILE A 265 9.35 -21.41 9.24
CA ILE A 265 9.27 -19.98 8.95
C ILE A 265 8.85 -19.20 10.19
N ILE A 266 7.74 -19.60 10.85
CA ILE A 266 7.28 -18.96 12.08
C ILE A 266 8.34 -19.04 13.18
N GLY A 267 8.99 -20.21 13.31
CA GLY A 267 10.10 -20.42 14.26
C GLY A 267 11.28 -19.47 14.02
N LYS A 268 11.67 -19.25 12.76
CA LYS A 268 12.76 -18.32 12.41
C LYS A 268 12.38 -16.86 12.67
N LEU A 269 11.13 -16.47 12.45
CA LEU A 269 10.65 -15.14 12.80
C LEU A 269 10.68 -14.92 14.32
N ILE A 270 10.27 -15.91 15.11
CA ILE A 270 10.38 -15.87 16.58
C ILE A 270 11.86 -15.68 17.00
N GLU A 271 12.77 -16.48 16.45
CA GLU A 271 14.20 -16.37 16.72
C GLU A 271 14.76 -14.98 16.35
N TYR A 272 14.34 -14.43 15.22
CA TYR A 272 14.71 -13.06 14.82
C TYR A 272 14.24 -12.01 15.84
N TYR A 273 13.00 -12.04 16.26
CA TYR A 273 12.52 -11.10 17.26
C TYR A 273 13.21 -11.25 18.63
N GLN A 274 13.60 -12.46 19.00
CA GLN A 274 14.32 -12.71 20.23
C GLN A 274 15.77 -12.24 20.18
N THR A 275 16.45 -12.39 19.05
CA THR A 275 17.87 -12.10 18.92
C THR A 275 18.17 -10.73 18.32
N GLY A 276 17.32 -10.26 17.40
CA GLY A 276 17.57 -9.09 16.57
C GLY A 276 18.63 -9.33 15.49
N ASP A 277 19.03 -10.58 15.24
CA ASP A 277 20.07 -10.92 14.27
C ASP A 277 19.53 -10.89 12.83
N LEU A 278 20.06 -10.00 12.01
CA LEU A 278 19.66 -9.82 10.62
C LEU A 278 19.98 -11.01 9.72
N LYS A 279 20.98 -11.87 10.09
CA LYS A 279 21.20 -13.13 9.38
C LYS A 279 20.06 -14.12 9.56
N ILE A 280 19.42 -14.09 10.74
CA ILE A 280 18.24 -14.90 11.02
C ILE A 280 17.06 -14.36 10.22
N PHE A 281 16.96 -13.03 10.07
CA PHE A 281 15.95 -12.42 9.21
C PHE A 281 16.12 -12.77 7.73
N ASP A 282 17.36 -12.79 7.23
CA ASP A 282 17.65 -13.29 5.88
C ASP A 282 17.25 -14.77 5.72
N ALA A 283 17.58 -15.61 6.71
CA ALA A 283 17.18 -17.03 6.69
C ALA A 283 15.66 -17.22 6.74
N TYR A 284 14.95 -16.39 7.54
CA TYR A 284 13.49 -16.33 7.54
C TYR A 284 12.96 -15.98 6.15
N SER A 285 13.50 -14.93 5.54
CA SER A 285 13.07 -14.43 4.22
C SER A 285 13.26 -15.48 3.12
N ILE A 286 14.37 -16.23 3.15
CA ILE A 286 14.64 -17.32 2.20
C ILE A 286 13.59 -18.43 2.36
N LEU A 287 13.40 -18.94 3.60
CA LEU A 287 12.40 -19.97 3.86
C LEU A 287 10.99 -19.52 3.46
N TRP A 288 10.64 -18.26 3.72
CA TRP A 288 9.35 -17.69 3.37
C TRP A 288 9.13 -17.65 1.85
N VAL A 289 10.15 -17.23 1.07
CA VAL A 289 10.08 -17.22 -0.41
C VAL A 289 9.93 -18.63 -0.97
N GLU A 290 10.66 -19.61 -0.42
CA GLU A 290 10.67 -20.98 -0.89
C GLU A 290 9.37 -21.75 -0.56
N ASP A 291 8.58 -21.28 0.43
CA ASP A 291 7.28 -21.89 0.74
C ASP A 291 6.23 -21.55 -0.31
N THR A 292 5.97 -22.50 -1.17
CA THR A 292 4.92 -22.43 -2.20
C THR A 292 3.71 -23.30 -1.89
N ALA A 293 3.78 -24.10 -0.81
CA ALA A 293 2.80 -25.12 -0.48
C ALA A 293 1.72 -24.66 0.50
N SER A 294 2.00 -23.66 1.33
CA SER A 294 1.04 -23.13 2.30
C SER A 294 -0.01 -22.27 1.64
N ASP A 295 -1.29 -22.50 2.02
CA ASP A 295 -2.41 -21.68 1.60
C ASP A 295 -2.51 -20.39 2.43
N VAL A 296 -2.26 -20.45 3.75
CA VAL A 296 -2.17 -19.30 4.65
C VAL A 296 -0.77 -18.72 4.58
N ASP A 297 -0.65 -17.40 4.42
CA ASP A 297 0.62 -16.70 4.39
C ASP A 297 0.56 -15.39 5.19
N PHE A 298 1.70 -14.80 5.49
CA PHE A 298 1.78 -13.58 6.27
C PHE A 298 3.09 -12.83 6.02
N VAL A 299 3.04 -11.53 6.21
CA VAL A 299 4.21 -10.66 6.40
C VAL A 299 4.14 -10.15 7.84
N ASN A 300 5.24 -10.14 8.56
CA ASN A 300 5.34 -9.57 9.89
C ASN A 300 6.80 -9.23 10.18
N GLY A 301 7.12 -7.97 10.34
CA GLY A 301 8.52 -7.59 10.55
C GLY A 301 8.81 -6.10 10.33
N PHE A 302 10.10 -5.80 10.37
CA PHE A 302 10.66 -4.51 9.96
C PHE A 302 11.07 -4.65 8.49
N ILE A 303 10.25 -4.11 7.57
CA ILE A 303 10.27 -4.47 6.14
C ILE A 303 10.62 -3.30 5.24
N GLU A 304 9.74 -2.24 5.21
CA GLU A 304 9.86 -1.16 4.24
C GLU A 304 10.70 0.00 4.76
N THR A 305 11.60 0.51 3.92
CA THR A 305 12.57 1.54 4.32
C THR A 305 12.21 2.95 3.85
N TYR A 306 11.05 3.15 3.24
CA TYR A 306 10.60 4.45 2.72
C TYR A 306 10.48 5.52 3.80
N GLY A 307 10.19 5.15 5.03
CA GLY A 307 10.07 6.06 6.17
C GLY A 307 11.41 6.58 6.70
N ASP A 308 12.54 6.02 6.27
CA ASP A 308 13.87 6.48 6.65
C ASP A 308 14.43 7.44 5.60
N PRO A 309 14.92 8.64 5.96
CA PRO A 309 15.54 9.58 5.02
C PRO A 309 16.74 9.03 4.26
N LEU A 310 17.41 8.00 4.79
CA LEU A 310 18.55 7.33 4.16
C LEU A 310 18.20 5.95 3.57
N GLY A 311 16.96 5.52 3.66
CA GLY A 311 16.50 4.23 3.11
C GLY A 311 17.12 3.00 3.75
N MET A 312 17.54 3.07 5.01
CA MET A 312 18.29 2.00 5.70
C MET A 312 17.48 1.30 6.80
N LYS A 313 16.62 2.04 7.48
CA LYS A 313 15.84 1.56 8.64
C LYS A 313 14.42 1.28 8.23
N ALA A 314 13.88 0.15 8.69
CA ALA A 314 12.59 -0.32 8.25
C ALA A 314 11.46 0.03 9.21
N SER A 315 10.29 0.42 8.64
CA SER A 315 9.03 0.46 9.36
C SER A 315 8.52 -0.95 9.68
N TRP A 316 7.79 -1.05 10.80
CA TRP A 316 7.15 -2.30 11.17
C TRP A 316 5.80 -2.44 10.48
N GLU A 317 5.58 -3.59 9.85
CA GLU A 317 4.34 -3.90 9.16
C GLU A 317 3.91 -5.35 9.33
N SER A 318 2.65 -5.62 9.06
CA SER A 318 2.10 -6.97 8.98
C SER A 318 0.90 -7.05 8.07
N THR A 319 0.83 -8.15 7.31
CA THR A 319 -0.35 -8.59 6.58
C THR A 319 -0.59 -10.06 6.85
N VAL A 320 -1.84 -10.46 7.01
CA VAL A 320 -2.22 -11.88 7.17
C VAL A 320 -3.22 -12.21 6.09
N ASN A 321 -2.99 -13.28 5.36
CA ASN A 321 -3.75 -13.59 4.15
C ASN A 321 -3.81 -15.08 3.87
N PHE A 322 -4.60 -15.45 2.89
CA PHE A 322 -4.60 -16.79 2.32
C PHE A 322 -4.85 -16.72 0.81
N ILE A 323 -4.47 -17.78 0.11
CA ILE A 323 -4.54 -17.84 -1.36
C ILE A 323 -6.00 -17.79 -1.82
N ASN A 324 -6.30 -16.86 -2.72
CA ASN A 324 -7.51 -16.91 -3.53
C ASN A 324 -7.31 -17.92 -4.66
N LYS A 325 -7.79 -19.16 -4.47
CA LYS A 325 -7.54 -20.28 -5.39
C LYS A 325 -8.13 -20.05 -6.78
N GLU A 326 -9.28 -19.38 -6.87
CA GLU A 326 -9.91 -19.12 -8.17
C GLU A 326 -9.16 -18.04 -8.95
N ALA A 327 -8.82 -16.92 -8.29
CA ALA A 327 -8.05 -15.86 -8.93
C ALA A 327 -6.61 -16.30 -9.25
N THR A 328 -5.99 -17.14 -8.41
CA THR A 328 -4.64 -17.68 -8.67
C THR A 328 -4.62 -18.61 -9.90
N LYS A 329 -5.72 -19.29 -10.24
CA LYS A 329 -5.81 -20.03 -11.51
C LYS A 329 -5.69 -19.09 -12.72
N ARG A 330 -6.23 -17.88 -12.63
CA ARG A 330 -6.12 -16.83 -13.68
C ARG A 330 -4.66 -16.44 -13.89
N THR A 331 -3.93 -16.10 -12.83
CA THR A 331 -2.51 -15.73 -12.91
C THR A 331 -1.65 -16.90 -13.38
N LYS A 332 -2.00 -18.13 -12.99
CA LYS A 332 -1.31 -19.32 -13.48
C LYS A 332 -1.47 -19.49 -14.99
N VAL A 333 -2.67 -19.31 -15.54
CA VAL A 333 -2.89 -19.36 -17.00
C VAL A 333 -2.03 -18.34 -17.73
N ILE A 334 -1.92 -17.11 -17.17
CA ILE A 334 -1.04 -16.07 -17.72
C ILE A 334 0.43 -16.53 -17.68
N SER A 335 0.89 -17.00 -16.54
CA SER A 335 2.28 -17.44 -16.33
C SER A 335 2.66 -18.63 -17.20
N ASP A 336 1.77 -19.63 -17.35
CA ASP A 336 1.97 -20.79 -18.20
C ASP A 336 2.10 -20.41 -19.70
N ASN A 337 1.54 -19.27 -20.10
CA ASN A 337 1.64 -18.71 -21.45
C ASN A 337 2.69 -17.58 -21.59
N ALA A 338 3.53 -17.34 -20.59
CA ALA A 338 4.46 -16.21 -20.58
C ALA A 338 5.38 -16.17 -21.79
N GLN A 339 5.88 -17.32 -22.24
CA GLN A 339 6.72 -17.39 -23.44
C GLN A 339 5.96 -16.99 -24.69
N TRP A 340 4.70 -17.39 -24.83
CA TRP A 340 3.86 -16.98 -25.97
C TRP A 340 3.71 -15.45 -26.02
N PHE A 341 3.44 -14.82 -24.89
CA PHE A 341 3.31 -13.35 -24.79
C PHE A 341 4.63 -12.65 -25.12
N GLU A 342 5.76 -13.15 -24.65
CA GLU A 342 7.09 -12.60 -24.98
C GLU A 342 7.35 -12.67 -26.48
N ASP A 343 7.13 -13.85 -27.09
CA ASP A 343 7.41 -14.11 -28.50
C ASP A 343 6.54 -13.27 -29.45
N HIS A 344 5.28 -12.99 -29.07
CA HIS A 344 4.31 -12.23 -29.86
C HIS A 344 4.25 -10.73 -29.53
N SER A 345 5.08 -10.27 -28.59
CA SER A 345 5.13 -8.84 -28.26
C SER A 345 5.63 -8.01 -29.45
N PRO A 346 5.24 -6.73 -29.56
CA PRO A 346 5.66 -5.85 -30.67
C PRO A 346 7.13 -5.40 -30.54
N VAL A 347 7.82 -5.91 -29.52
CA VAL A 347 9.22 -5.58 -29.21
C VAL A 347 10.17 -6.23 -30.20
N ASP A 348 11.28 -5.52 -30.57
CA ASP A 348 12.34 -6.08 -31.42
C ASP A 348 12.91 -7.38 -30.80
N LYS A 349 13.11 -8.39 -31.62
CA LYS A 349 13.61 -9.71 -31.19
C LYS A 349 14.91 -9.66 -30.39
N ARG A 350 15.76 -8.66 -30.61
CA ARG A 350 17.04 -8.48 -29.89
C ARG A 350 16.80 -8.26 -28.39
N PHE A 351 15.66 -7.71 -28.04
CA PHE A 351 15.29 -7.34 -26.66
C PHE A 351 14.38 -8.36 -25.98
N LYS A 352 13.94 -9.39 -26.72
CA LYS A 352 13.13 -10.49 -26.16
C LYS A 352 13.97 -11.49 -25.40
N LYS A 353 13.41 -12.06 -24.35
CA LYS A 353 14.00 -13.19 -23.63
C LYS A 353 13.81 -14.47 -24.43
N GLU A 354 14.87 -15.26 -24.57
CA GLU A 354 14.81 -16.57 -25.22
C GLU A 354 13.99 -17.57 -24.40
N LYS A 355 14.04 -17.44 -23.08
CA LYS A 355 13.28 -18.25 -22.15
C LYS A 355 12.75 -17.35 -21.03
N VAL A 356 11.43 -17.20 -20.97
CA VAL A 356 10.76 -16.52 -19.89
C VAL A 356 10.55 -17.51 -18.73
N LYS A 357 11.08 -17.19 -17.57
CA LYS A 357 10.64 -17.83 -16.34
C LYS A 357 9.40 -17.07 -15.89
N GLY A 358 8.23 -17.74 -15.91
CA GLY A 358 7.01 -17.13 -15.42
C GLY A 358 7.19 -16.68 -13.97
N VAL A 359 6.81 -15.46 -13.67
CA VAL A 359 6.71 -14.98 -12.29
C VAL A 359 5.48 -15.65 -11.69
N SER A 360 5.65 -16.38 -10.58
CA SER A 360 4.52 -16.93 -9.85
C SER A 360 3.85 -15.80 -9.05
N ALA A 361 2.95 -15.05 -9.68
CA ALA A 361 2.09 -14.13 -8.94
C ALA A 361 0.94 -14.93 -8.32
N LYS A 362 0.76 -14.80 -7.02
CA LYS A 362 -0.37 -15.35 -6.28
C LYS A 362 -1.39 -14.22 -6.05
N VAL A 363 -2.66 -14.51 -6.25
CA VAL A 363 -3.73 -13.63 -5.80
C VAL A 363 -4.14 -14.07 -4.41
N ILE A 364 -4.20 -13.12 -3.48
CA ILE A 364 -4.50 -13.38 -2.07
C ILE A 364 -5.76 -12.65 -1.63
N THR A 365 -6.38 -13.22 -0.60
CA THR A 365 -7.41 -12.57 0.22
C THR A 365 -6.78 -12.19 1.55
N VAL A 366 -6.64 -10.88 1.82
CA VAL A 366 -6.15 -10.40 3.11
C VAL A 366 -7.25 -10.53 4.16
N SER A 367 -6.88 -10.97 5.36
CA SER A 367 -7.78 -11.11 6.50
C SER A 367 -7.45 -10.15 7.64
N MET A 368 -6.20 -9.64 7.68
CA MET A 368 -5.76 -8.66 8.69
C MET A 368 -4.63 -7.79 8.13
N LEU A 369 -4.69 -6.51 8.46
CA LEU A 369 -3.70 -5.49 8.15
C LEU A 369 -3.14 -4.91 9.45
N GLY A 370 -1.83 -4.65 9.51
CA GLY A 370 -1.16 -4.08 10.68
C GLY A 370 0.05 -3.22 10.34
N GLY A 371 0.47 -2.38 11.27
CA GLY A 371 1.62 -1.49 11.09
C GLY A 371 1.48 -0.58 9.87
N ASP A 372 2.50 -0.51 9.04
CA ASP A 372 2.55 0.36 7.85
C ASP A 372 1.53 -0.02 6.75
N CYS A 373 1.00 -1.24 6.81
CA CYS A 373 -0.09 -1.68 5.93
C CYS A 373 -1.50 -1.28 6.42
N TYR A 374 -1.62 -0.50 7.50
CA TYR A 374 -2.91 -0.18 8.12
C TYR A 374 -2.96 1.24 8.70
N PRO A 375 -4.05 1.99 8.52
CA PRO A 375 -5.28 1.75 7.71
C PRO A 375 -5.08 1.89 6.19
N ALA A 376 -4.11 2.69 5.72
CA ALA A 376 -3.74 2.71 4.31
C ALA A 376 -3.00 1.40 3.97
N THR A 377 -3.33 0.79 2.84
CA THR A 377 -2.75 -0.51 2.48
C THR A 377 -2.32 -0.56 1.01
N PRO A 378 -1.25 -1.31 0.69
CA PRO A 378 -0.90 -1.60 -0.69
C PRO A 378 -1.94 -2.52 -1.34
N ILE A 379 -2.02 -2.50 -2.67
CA ILE A 379 -2.82 -3.42 -3.47
C ILE A 379 -2.00 -4.63 -3.97
N GLY A 380 -0.70 -4.56 -3.82
CA GLY A 380 0.25 -5.61 -4.17
C GLY A 380 1.48 -5.59 -3.26
N ILE A 381 2.17 -6.71 -3.15
CA ILE A 381 3.38 -6.87 -2.34
C ILE A 381 4.39 -7.67 -3.14
N ASN A 382 5.65 -7.23 -3.18
CA ASN A 382 6.75 -7.96 -3.79
C ASN A 382 7.95 -7.99 -2.82
N LEU A 383 8.15 -9.09 -2.13
CA LEU A 383 9.15 -9.27 -1.08
C LEU A 383 10.00 -10.54 -1.29
N PRO A 384 11.17 -10.63 -0.67
CA PRO A 384 11.84 -9.68 0.22
C PRO A 384 12.51 -8.52 -0.51
N ASN A 385 12.89 -7.45 0.22
CA ASN A 385 13.56 -6.29 -0.34
C ASN A 385 15.07 -6.49 -0.55
N ALA A 386 15.66 -7.55 0.01
CA ALA A 386 17.08 -7.88 -0.15
C ALA A 386 17.38 -8.39 -1.58
N ASP A 387 18.07 -7.58 -2.40
CA ASP A 387 18.35 -7.88 -3.81
C ASP A 387 19.06 -9.22 -4.03
N TRP A 388 20.00 -9.58 -3.14
CA TRP A 388 20.72 -10.85 -3.25
C TRP A 388 19.80 -12.05 -3.02
N ILE A 389 18.80 -11.95 -2.11
CA ILE A 389 17.82 -13.02 -1.89
C ILE A 389 16.91 -13.12 -3.12
N ARG A 390 16.46 -11.99 -3.68
CA ARG A 390 15.70 -11.98 -4.95
C ARG A 390 16.45 -12.66 -6.08
N ARG A 391 17.74 -12.37 -6.22
CA ARG A 391 18.60 -12.93 -7.26
C ARG A 391 18.78 -14.45 -7.11
N ASP A 392 19.04 -14.93 -5.90
CA ASP A 392 19.50 -16.30 -5.65
C ASP A 392 18.34 -17.25 -5.29
N HIS A 393 17.31 -16.76 -4.62
CA HIS A 393 16.14 -17.52 -4.13
C HIS A 393 14.81 -17.10 -4.76
N GLY A 394 14.73 -15.92 -5.37
CA GLY A 394 13.51 -15.38 -5.96
C GLY A 394 12.74 -14.44 -5.03
N SER A 395 11.50 -14.13 -5.42
CA SER A 395 10.60 -13.27 -4.65
C SER A 395 9.17 -13.80 -4.71
N LYS A 396 8.35 -13.46 -3.72
CA LYS A 396 6.90 -13.62 -3.78
C LYS A 396 6.28 -12.29 -4.23
N SER A 397 5.55 -12.34 -5.34
CA SER A 397 4.70 -11.25 -5.81
C SER A 397 3.24 -11.65 -5.57
N VAL A 398 2.48 -10.80 -4.91
CA VAL A 398 1.08 -11.07 -4.60
C VAL A 398 0.21 -9.85 -4.89
N THR A 399 -0.99 -10.09 -5.42
CA THR A 399 -2.02 -9.07 -5.61
C THR A 399 -3.13 -9.28 -4.59
N ILE A 400 -3.61 -8.21 -3.95
CA ILE A 400 -4.61 -8.27 -2.87
C ILE A 400 -5.98 -7.97 -3.46
N GLU A 401 -6.68 -9.00 -3.97
CA GLU A 401 -7.90 -8.82 -4.76
C GLU A 401 -9.08 -8.28 -3.94
N ASN A 402 -9.27 -8.72 -2.69
CA ASN A 402 -10.39 -8.24 -1.88
C ASN A 402 -10.26 -6.76 -1.45
N ILE A 403 -9.07 -6.22 -1.45
CA ILE A 403 -8.83 -4.78 -1.26
C ILE A 403 -9.20 -4.01 -2.53
N THR A 404 -8.77 -4.48 -3.71
CA THR A 404 -9.15 -3.86 -4.98
C THR A 404 -10.66 -3.97 -5.23
N GLU A 405 -11.29 -5.08 -4.85
CA GLU A 405 -12.75 -5.24 -4.90
C GLU A 405 -13.46 -4.23 -3.98
N ALA A 406 -12.97 -4.03 -2.77
CA ALA A 406 -13.55 -3.05 -1.85
C ALA A 406 -13.45 -1.61 -2.39
N TYR A 407 -12.35 -1.24 -3.05
CA TYR A 407 -12.24 0.04 -3.75
C TYR A 407 -13.25 0.16 -4.89
N ASP A 408 -13.41 -0.87 -5.71
CA ASP A 408 -14.38 -0.89 -6.81
C ASP A 408 -15.81 -0.73 -6.29
N LYS A 409 -16.21 -1.57 -5.34
CA LYS A 409 -17.55 -1.53 -4.72
C LYS A 409 -17.86 -0.19 -4.06
N ALA A 410 -16.91 0.39 -3.32
CA ALA A 410 -17.09 1.69 -2.69
C ALA A 410 -17.16 2.86 -3.69
N SER A 411 -16.66 2.69 -4.91
CA SER A 411 -16.72 3.69 -5.97
C SER A 411 -18.04 3.70 -6.73
N GLN A 412 -18.79 2.61 -6.66
CA GLN A 412 -20.05 2.47 -7.41
C GLN A 412 -21.12 3.44 -6.90
N GLY A 413 -21.72 4.20 -7.81
CA GLY A 413 -22.78 5.17 -7.48
C GLY A 413 -22.32 6.42 -6.71
N ASN A 414 -21.03 6.70 -6.64
CA ASN A 414 -20.48 7.87 -5.96
C ASN A 414 -20.53 9.16 -6.81
N GLY A 415 -21.08 9.11 -8.03
CA GLY A 415 -21.20 10.23 -8.95
C GLY A 415 -19.95 10.49 -9.81
N PHE A 416 -18.83 9.77 -9.57
CA PHE A 416 -17.60 10.00 -10.32
C PHE A 416 -17.73 9.68 -11.81
N ASN A 417 -18.31 8.53 -12.13
CA ASN A 417 -18.50 8.12 -13.52
C ASN A 417 -19.52 9.00 -14.23
N GLU A 418 -20.57 9.45 -13.54
CA GLU A 418 -21.56 10.40 -14.06
C GLU A 418 -20.92 11.75 -14.38
N GLU A 419 -19.96 12.19 -13.57
CA GLU A 419 -19.29 13.47 -13.76
C GLU A 419 -18.21 13.43 -14.86
N PHE A 420 -17.40 12.38 -14.92
CA PHE A 420 -16.19 12.37 -15.76
C PHE A 420 -16.28 11.52 -17.02
N VAL A 421 -17.19 10.54 -17.09
CA VAL A 421 -17.33 9.67 -18.25
C VAL A 421 -18.23 10.28 -19.32
N TRP A 422 -17.76 10.27 -20.57
CA TRP A 422 -18.40 10.94 -21.70
C TRP A 422 -19.83 10.48 -21.99
N SER A 423 -20.07 9.16 -22.07
CA SER A 423 -21.38 8.64 -22.46
C SER A 423 -21.86 7.47 -21.61
N GLU A 424 -23.16 7.16 -21.72
CA GLU A 424 -23.77 6.01 -21.04
C GLU A 424 -23.12 4.70 -21.47
N LYS A 425 -22.77 4.56 -22.75
CA LYS A 425 -22.13 3.36 -23.28
C LYS A 425 -20.80 3.05 -22.56
N GLU A 426 -19.96 4.05 -22.34
CA GLU A 426 -18.72 3.88 -21.59
C GLU A 426 -19.00 3.56 -20.11
N ARG A 427 -20.01 4.21 -19.48
CA ARG A 427 -20.42 3.91 -18.10
C ARG A 427 -20.89 2.46 -17.94
N GLU A 428 -21.73 1.97 -18.87
CA GLU A 428 -22.17 0.57 -18.89
C GLU A 428 -21.01 -0.38 -19.11
N GLY A 429 -20.05 -0.04 -19.99
CA GLY A 429 -18.83 -0.81 -20.22
C GLY A 429 -17.97 -0.92 -18.96
N LEU A 430 -17.73 0.22 -18.28
CA LEU A 430 -17.01 0.26 -17.01
C LEU A 430 -17.70 -0.57 -15.92
N LYS A 431 -19.02 -0.46 -15.81
CA LYS A 431 -19.82 -1.25 -14.86
C LYS A 431 -19.75 -2.74 -15.14
N LYS A 432 -19.76 -3.15 -16.41
CA LYS A 432 -19.79 -4.56 -16.80
C LYS A 432 -18.42 -5.24 -16.74
N TYR A 433 -17.38 -4.54 -17.17
CA TYR A 433 -16.05 -5.11 -17.39
C TYR A 433 -14.95 -4.52 -16.52
N GLY A 434 -15.18 -3.33 -15.93
CA GLY A 434 -14.13 -2.55 -15.28
C GLY A 434 -13.34 -3.34 -14.25
N PHE A 435 -14.02 -4.04 -13.34
CA PHE A 435 -13.35 -4.83 -12.29
C PHE A 435 -12.48 -5.97 -12.86
N ILE A 436 -13.02 -6.77 -13.79
CA ILE A 436 -12.25 -7.89 -14.35
C ILE A 436 -11.07 -7.44 -15.19
N THR A 437 -11.22 -6.34 -15.95
CA THR A 437 -10.15 -5.83 -16.81
C THR A 437 -9.07 -5.08 -16.05
N ASP A 438 -9.41 -4.41 -14.96
CA ASP A 438 -8.48 -3.76 -14.05
C ASP A 438 -7.58 -4.81 -13.34
N ASN A 439 -8.20 -5.84 -12.77
CA ASN A 439 -7.46 -6.95 -12.18
C ASN A 439 -6.57 -7.67 -13.21
N LEU A 440 -7.09 -7.92 -14.41
CA LEU A 440 -6.33 -8.57 -15.48
C LEU A 440 -5.17 -7.68 -15.96
N HIS A 441 -5.36 -6.36 -16.05
CA HIS A 441 -4.28 -5.43 -16.35
C HIS A 441 -3.17 -5.52 -15.30
N THR A 442 -3.54 -5.51 -14.02
CA THR A 442 -2.59 -5.70 -12.91
C THR A 442 -1.87 -7.05 -13.01
N ASP A 443 -2.60 -8.14 -13.25
CA ASP A 443 -1.99 -9.47 -13.39
C ASP A 443 -1.00 -9.53 -14.56
N LEU A 444 -1.33 -8.93 -15.71
CA LEU A 444 -0.45 -8.86 -16.88
C LEU A 444 0.78 -7.95 -16.63
N HIS A 445 0.59 -6.83 -15.93
CA HIS A 445 1.66 -5.92 -15.50
C HIS A 445 2.68 -6.65 -14.62
N GLU A 446 2.22 -7.32 -13.57
CA GLU A 446 3.07 -8.02 -12.61
C GLU A 446 3.69 -9.30 -13.17
N CYS A 447 2.88 -10.18 -13.76
CA CYS A 447 3.34 -11.50 -14.22
C CYS A 447 4.20 -11.43 -15.46
N LEU A 448 3.90 -10.52 -16.37
CA LEU A 448 4.52 -10.46 -17.71
C LEU A 448 5.25 -9.14 -17.92
N GLY A 449 4.65 -8.01 -17.54
CA GLY A 449 5.22 -6.70 -17.75
C GLY A 449 6.64 -6.63 -17.18
N HIS A 450 6.81 -6.75 -15.87
CA HIS A 450 8.11 -6.77 -15.22
C HIS A 450 8.98 -7.98 -15.63
N GLY A 451 8.34 -9.10 -15.94
CA GLY A 451 9.01 -10.34 -16.36
C GLY A 451 9.57 -10.34 -17.77
N SER A 452 9.12 -9.45 -18.67
CA SER A 452 9.45 -9.45 -20.10
C SER A 452 10.72 -8.68 -20.43
N GLY A 453 11.21 -8.87 -21.66
CA GLY A 453 12.34 -8.14 -22.21
C GLY A 453 13.68 -8.41 -21.52
N LYS A 454 14.78 -8.01 -22.16
CA LYS A 454 16.14 -8.12 -21.61
C LYS A 454 16.98 -6.90 -21.98
N LEU A 455 17.98 -6.62 -21.16
CA LEU A 455 19.04 -5.67 -21.52
C LEU A 455 19.95 -6.28 -22.60
N LEU A 456 20.57 -5.44 -23.43
CA LEU A 456 21.66 -5.89 -24.28
C LEU A 456 22.89 -6.21 -23.43
N PRO A 457 23.80 -7.08 -23.93
CA PRO A 457 25.09 -7.29 -23.29
C PRO A 457 25.80 -5.94 -23.09
N ASP A 458 26.44 -5.78 -21.96
CA ASP A 458 27.20 -4.57 -21.57
C ASP A 458 26.37 -3.31 -21.29
N THR A 459 25.02 -3.40 -21.30
CA THR A 459 24.17 -2.29 -20.83
C THR A 459 24.21 -2.20 -19.31
N ASP A 460 24.59 -1.01 -18.82
CA ASP A 460 24.51 -0.70 -17.39
C ASP A 460 23.02 -0.70 -16.94
N PRO A 461 22.62 -1.53 -15.97
CA PRO A 461 21.25 -1.56 -15.45
C PRO A 461 20.77 -0.20 -14.91
N ASP A 462 21.71 0.61 -14.41
CA ASP A 462 21.43 1.93 -13.82
C ASP A 462 21.55 3.08 -14.85
N ALA A 463 21.75 2.79 -16.13
CA ALA A 463 21.97 3.79 -17.17
C ALA A 463 20.86 4.87 -17.22
N LEU A 464 19.61 4.52 -16.92
CA LEU A 464 18.46 5.43 -16.98
C LEU A 464 18.31 6.32 -15.74
N LYS A 465 19.06 6.07 -14.67
CA LYS A 465 19.11 6.88 -13.45
C LYS A 465 17.70 7.21 -12.92
N ALA A 466 17.44 8.48 -12.60
CA ALA A 466 16.16 8.96 -12.06
C ALA A 466 14.93 8.71 -12.96
N TYR A 467 15.11 8.33 -14.21
CA TYR A 467 14.02 8.04 -15.15
C TYR A 467 13.66 6.55 -15.18
N SER A 468 14.48 5.70 -14.55
CA SER A 468 14.37 4.24 -14.60
C SER A 468 13.01 3.75 -14.11
N SER A 469 12.55 4.19 -12.94
CA SER A 469 11.27 3.75 -12.35
C SER A 469 10.08 4.10 -13.24
N THR A 470 9.98 5.35 -13.70
CA THR A 470 8.88 5.78 -14.58
C THR A 470 8.83 4.96 -15.88
N LEU A 471 9.99 4.66 -16.47
CA LEU A 471 10.07 3.90 -17.73
C LEU A 471 9.80 2.41 -17.52
N GLU A 472 10.19 1.84 -16.37
CA GLU A 472 9.88 0.46 -16.04
C GLU A 472 8.39 0.26 -15.81
N GLU A 473 7.74 1.15 -15.04
CA GLU A 473 6.30 1.12 -14.84
C GLU A 473 5.53 1.34 -16.14
N ALA A 474 6.02 2.27 -17.00
CA ALA A 474 5.42 2.47 -18.32
C ALA A 474 5.56 1.22 -19.21
N ARG A 475 6.67 0.50 -19.12
CA ARG A 475 6.89 -0.73 -19.88
C ARG A 475 5.95 -1.85 -19.43
N ALA A 476 5.78 -2.00 -18.11
CA ALA A 476 4.90 -3.02 -17.53
C ALA A 476 3.43 -2.73 -17.84
N ASP A 477 2.96 -1.50 -17.65
CA ASP A 477 1.61 -1.08 -18.02
C ASP A 477 1.33 -1.25 -19.53
N LEU A 478 2.26 -0.82 -20.38
CA LEU A 478 2.10 -0.97 -21.85
C LEU A 478 2.03 -2.42 -22.29
N PHE A 479 2.76 -3.31 -21.61
CA PHE A 479 2.69 -4.75 -21.89
C PHE A 479 1.28 -5.27 -21.56
N GLY A 480 0.76 -4.94 -20.40
CA GLY A 480 -0.61 -5.27 -19.99
C GLY A 480 -1.66 -4.70 -20.96
N LEU A 481 -1.59 -3.39 -21.23
CA LEU A 481 -2.52 -2.71 -22.15
C LEU A 481 -2.49 -3.32 -23.56
N TYR A 482 -1.32 -3.57 -24.12
CA TYR A 482 -1.20 -4.16 -25.46
C TYR A 482 -1.91 -5.52 -25.54
N TYR A 483 -1.77 -6.36 -24.53
CA TYR A 483 -2.35 -7.69 -24.53
C TYR A 483 -3.81 -7.73 -24.08
N LEU A 484 -4.32 -6.78 -23.30
CA LEU A 484 -5.73 -6.70 -22.95
C LEU A 484 -6.65 -6.71 -24.18
N GLY A 485 -6.23 -6.09 -25.28
CA GLY A 485 -6.94 -6.10 -26.57
C GLY A 485 -6.62 -7.29 -27.47
N ASP A 486 -5.93 -8.32 -26.99
CA ASP A 486 -5.54 -9.49 -27.81
C ASP A 486 -6.57 -10.61 -27.72
N ALA A 487 -6.89 -11.23 -28.87
CA ALA A 487 -7.79 -12.36 -28.93
C ALA A 487 -7.33 -13.57 -28.08
N LYS A 488 -6.03 -13.66 -27.78
CA LYS A 488 -5.45 -14.70 -26.92
C LYS A 488 -6.07 -14.73 -25.54
N LEU A 489 -6.44 -13.59 -24.97
CA LEU A 489 -7.08 -13.57 -23.65
C LEU A 489 -8.50 -14.15 -23.66
N VAL A 490 -9.23 -13.96 -24.76
CA VAL A 490 -10.54 -14.62 -24.95
C VAL A 490 -10.36 -16.13 -25.13
N GLU A 491 -9.37 -16.55 -25.93
CA GLU A 491 -9.00 -17.96 -26.13
C GLU A 491 -8.66 -18.66 -24.82
N LEU A 492 -7.91 -17.97 -23.95
CA LEU A 492 -7.51 -18.46 -22.64
C LEU A 492 -8.65 -18.40 -21.58
N GLY A 493 -9.81 -17.82 -21.92
CA GLY A 493 -10.93 -17.65 -20.99
C GLY A 493 -10.68 -16.62 -19.89
N LEU A 494 -9.72 -15.71 -20.09
CA LEU A 494 -9.36 -14.69 -19.11
C LEU A 494 -10.29 -13.45 -19.16
N VAL A 495 -10.96 -13.22 -20.26
CA VAL A 495 -12.01 -12.21 -20.45
C VAL A 495 -13.25 -12.84 -21.05
N PRO A 496 -14.45 -12.32 -20.75
CA PRO A 496 -15.70 -12.92 -21.20
C PRO A 496 -15.96 -12.77 -22.71
N ASP A 497 -15.47 -11.70 -23.32
CA ASP A 497 -15.64 -11.40 -24.74
C ASP A 497 -14.60 -10.39 -25.25
N ALA A 498 -14.58 -10.18 -26.58
CA ALA A 498 -13.62 -9.34 -27.26
C ALA A 498 -13.84 -7.81 -27.08
N GLU A 499 -14.91 -7.39 -26.38
CA GLU A 499 -15.22 -5.97 -26.12
C GLU A 499 -14.71 -5.51 -24.77
N ALA A 500 -14.39 -6.46 -23.85
CA ALA A 500 -14.06 -6.18 -22.47
C ALA A 500 -12.89 -5.18 -22.31
N TYR A 501 -11.85 -5.29 -23.11
CA TYR A 501 -10.65 -4.44 -23.04
C TYR A 501 -10.94 -2.94 -23.19
N LYS A 502 -12.05 -2.58 -23.85
CA LYS A 502 -12.41 -1.18 -24.09
C LYS A 502 -12.68 -0.43 -22.79
N ALA A 503 -13.17 -1.13 -21.77
CA ALA A 503 -13.40 -0.55 -20.45
C ALA A 503 -12.09 -0.08 -19.81
N GLU A 504 -11.06 -0.93 -19.79
CA GLU A 504 -9.76 -0.57 -19.22
C GLU A 504 -9.04 0.49 -20.05
N TYR A 505 -9.06 0.39 -21.37
CA TYR A 505 -8.46 1.40 -22.25
C TYR A 505 -9.07 2.78 -21.99
N TYR A 506 -10.41 2.86 -21.91
CA TYR A 506 -11.10 4.10 -21.61
C TYR A 506 -10.73 4.66 -20.24
N LYS A 507 -10.80 3.82 -19.20
CA LYS A 507 -10.45 4.16 -17.81
C LYS A 507 -8.99 4.64 -17.72
N TYR A 508 -8.07 3.92 -18.31
CA TYR A 508 -6.65 4.22 -18.30
C TYR A 508 -6.32 5.58 -18.94
N ILE A 509 -6.87 5.83 -20.12
CA ILE A 509 -6.66 7.10 -20.84
C ILE A 509 -7.30 8.27 -20.10
N MET A 510 -8.53 8.11 -19.61
CA MET A 510 -9.20 9.14 -18.79
C MET A 510 -8.40 9.44 -17.52
N ASN A 511 -7.89 8.43 -16.86
CA ASN A 511 -7.06 8.60 -15.68
C ASN A 511 -5.76 9.34 -16.00
N GLY A 512 -5.00 8.85 -16.99
CA GLY A 512 -3.71 9.43 -17.35
C GLY A 512 -3.76 10.85 -17.88
N LEU A 513 -4.84 11.23 -18.59
CA LEU A 513 -5.03 12.60 -19.10
C LEU A 513 -5.65 13.56 -18.09
N MET A 514 -6.54 13.08 -17.21
CA MET A 514 -7.40 13.95 -16.42
C MET A 514 -7.53 13.54 -14.95
N THR A 515 -8.13 12.39 -14.66
CA THR A 515 -8.70 12.16 -13.34
C THR A 515 -7.68 11.89 -12.25
N GLN A 516 -6.46 11.43 -12.56
CA GLN A 516 -5.38 11.34 -11.57
C GLN A 516 -4.91 12.70 -11.04
N LEU A 517 -5.20 13.80 -11.77
CA LEU A 517 -4.81 15.17 -11.37
C LEU A 517 -5.46 15.61 -10.05
N VAL A 518 -6.54 14.95 -9.61
CA VAL A 518 -7.15 15.21 -8.29
C VAL A 518 -6.20 14.98 -7.11
N ARG A 519 -5.12 14.21 -7.32
CA ARG A 519 -4.11 13.90 -6.30
C ARG A 519 -2.94 14.90 -6.28
N ILE A 520 -2.93 15.85 -7.18
CA ILE A 520 -1.85 16.82 -7.32
C ILE A 520 -2.34 18.18 -6.80
N GLU A 521 -1.55 18.81 -5.97
CA GLU A 521 -1.80 20.18 -5.52
C GLU A 521 -1.76 21.14 -6.71
N GLN A 522 -2.67 22.11 -6.74
CA GLN A 522 -2.73 23.08 -7.83
C GLN A 522 -1.40 23.80 -8.03
N GLY A 523 -0.91 23.83 -9.25
CA GLY A 523 0.36 24.45 -9.62
C GLY A 523 1.59 23.56 -9.46
N LYS A 524 1.43 22.33 -8.95
CA LYS A 524 2.49 21.31 -8.91
C LYS A 524 2.52 20.47 -10.17
N ASN A 525 3.63 19.80 -10.41
CA ASN A 525 3.82 18.81 -11.46
C ASN A 525 3.65 17.39 -10.93
N VAL A 526 3.61 16.41 -11.84
CA VAL A 526 3.56 15.00 -11.47
C VAL A 526 4.95 14.55 -11.00
N GLU A 527 5.04 13.97 -9.82
CA GLU A 527 6.30 13.50 -9.22
C GLU A 527 6.36 11.97 -9.07
N GLU A 528 5.27 11.33 -8.68
CA GLU A 528 5.19 9.91 -8.38
C GLU A 528 5.27 9.06 -9.66
N ALA A 529 6.04 7.95 -9.62
CA ALA A 529 6.40 7.14 -10.80
C ALA A 529 5.19 6.55 -11.54
N HIS A 530 4.21 6.00 -10.83
CA HIS A 530 3.00 5.42 -11.44
C HIS A 530 2.07 6.48 -12.03
N MET A 531 2.03 7.68 -11.46
CA MET A 531 1.30 8.80 -12.05
C MET A 531 2.01 9.32 -13.29
N ARG A 532 3.37 9.37 -13.26
CA ARG A 532 4.19 9.73 -14.41
C ARG A 532 4.02 8.77 -15.56
N ASN A 533 4.03 7.46 -15.32
CA ASN A 533 3.88 6.47 -16.38
C ASN A 533 2.52 6.58 -17.06
N ARG A 534 1.43 6.71 -16.28
CA ARG A 534 0.07 6.85 -16.83
C ARG A 534 -0.07 8.11 -17.66
N GLN A 535 0.46 9.23 -17.18
CA GLN A 535 0.44 10.48 -17.94
C GLN A 535 1.27 10.37 -19.22
N LEU A 536 2.47 9.77 -19.14
CA LEU A 536 3.34 9.54 -20.29
C LEU A 536 2.60 8.76 -21.38
N ILE A 537 2.06 7.61 -21.05
CA ILE A 537 1.35 6.74 -22.00
C ILE A 537 0.16 7.49 -22.59
N ALA A 538 -0.72 8.04 -21.74
CA ALA A 538 -1.93 8.69 -22.19
C ALA A 538 -1.66 9.92 -23.07
N LYS A 539 -0.72 10.78 -22.71
CA LYS A 539 -0.35 11.96 -23.52
C LYS A 539 0.34 11.58 -24.82
N TRP A 540 1.23 10.59 -24.77
CA TRP A 540 1.94 10.15 -25.97
C TRP A 540 0.98 9.58 -27.02
N VAL A 541 0.09 8.67 -26.63
CA VAL A 541 -0.89 8.10 -27.56
C VAL A 541 -1.93 9.14 -28.02
N TYR A 542 -2.30 10.09 -27.17
CA TYR A 542 -3.14 11.22 -27.54
C TYR A 542 -2.49 12.06 -28.64
N GLU A 543 -1.23 12.43 -28.47
CA GLU A 543 -0.52 13.23 -29.45
C GLU A 543 -0.28 12.46 -30.75
N LYS A 544 0.21 11.22 -30.68
CA LYS A 544 0.52 10.42 -31.86
C LYS A 544 -0.71 9.95 -32.62
N GLY A 545 -1.83 9.76 -31.92
CA GLY A 545 -3.12 9.40 -32.52
C GLY A 545 -3.93 10.58 -33.05
N LYS A 546 -3.45 11.82 -32.91
CA LYS A 546 -4.22 13.04 -33.22
C LYS A 546 -4.60 13.12 -34.71
N ALA A 547 -3.71 12.74 -35.62
CA ALA A 547 -3.98 12.77 -37.05
C ALA A 547 -5.11 11.82 -37.48
N ASP A 548 -5.25 10.69 -36.79
CA ASP A 548 -6.29 9.69 -37.04
C ASP A 548 -7.48 9.85 -36.09
N ASN A 549 -7.53 10.92 -35.29
CA ASN A 549 -8.56 11.20 -34.29
C ASN A 549 -8.87 10.01 -33.35
N VAL A 550 -7.81 9.33 -32.89
CA VAL A 550 -7.91 8.13 -32.04
C VAL A 550 -8.53 8.48 -30.68
N ILE A 551 -8.06 9.59 -30.08
CA ILE A 551 -8.54 10.14 -28.81
C ILE A 551 -8.88 11.61 -29.02
N GLU A 552 -9.95 12.07 -28.42
CA GLU A 552 -10.40 13.45 -28.47
C GLU A 552 -10.70 13.97 -27.07
N LEU A 553 -10.32 15.23 -26.77
CA LEU A 553 -10.81 15.97 -25.61
C LEU A 553 -11.99 16.81 -26.08
N LYS A 554 -13.21 16.36 -25.74
CA LYS A 554 -14.46 17.03 -26.11
C LYS A 554 -14.96 17.96 -24.99
N GLN A 555 -15.60 19.03 -25.41
CA GLN A 555 -16.28 19.96 -24.50
C GLN A 555 -17.80 19.73 -24.53
N ARG A 556 -18.40 19.64 -23.33
CA ARG A 556 -19.85 19.63 -23.15
C ARG A 556 -20.21 20.40 -21.87
N ASP A 557 -21.06 21.38 -21.97
CA ASP A 557 -21.50 22.21 -20.83
C ASP A 557 -20.33 22.86 -20.06
N GLY A 558 -19.28 23.28 -20.77
CA GLY A 558 -18.10 23.89 -20.19
C GLY A 558 -17.14 22.90 -19.50
N LYS A 559 -17.37 21.60 -19.65
CA LYS A 559 -16.55 20.54 -19.06
C LYS A 559 -15.82 19.73 -20.12
N THR A 560 -14.58 19.38 -19.84
CA THR A 560 -13.73 18.54 -20.69
C THR A 560 -13.97 17.07 -20.42
N TYR A 561 -14.02 16.26 -21.49
CA TYR A 561 -14.20 14.82 -21.43
C TYR A 561 -13.24 14.12 -22.39
N VAL A 562 -12.75 12.97 -21.97
CA VAL A 562 -11.99 12.05 -22.85
C VAL A 562 -12.97 11.22 -23.67
N VAL A 563 -12.72 11.12 -24.97
CA VAL A 563 -13.45 10.23 -25.89
C VAL A 563 -12.44 9.39 -26.65
N VAL A 564 -12.61 8.08 -26.65
CA VAL A 564 -11.82 7.14 -27.45
C VAL A 564 -12.64 6.77 -28.69
N ASN A 565 -12.19 7.21 -29.87
CA ASN A 565 -12.88 7.00 -31.13
C ASN A 565 -12.45 5.70 -31.82
N ASP A 566 -11.18 5.29 -31.69
CA ASP A 566 -10.64 4.08 -32.31
C ASP A 566 -9.78 3.26 -31.34
N TYR A 567 -10.37 2.23 -30.76
CA TYR A 567 -9.71 1.33 -29.81
C TYR A 567 -8.69 0.41 -30.46
N ALA A 568 -8.88 0.03 -31.73
CA ALA A 568 -7.93 -0.82 -32.43
C ALA A 568 -6.65 -0.05 -32.73
N LYS A 569 -6.77 1.19 -33.20
CA LYS A 569 -5.63 2.08 -33.43
C LYS A 569 -4.92 2.45 -32.13
N LEU A 570 -5.66 2.64 -31.05
CA LEU A 570 -5.10 2.87 -29.72
C LEU A 570 -4.21 1.70 -29.28
N ARG A 571 -4.64 0.45 -29.51
CA ARG A 571 -3.80 -0.74 -29.26
C ARG A 571 -2.50 -0.72 -30.07
N GLU A 572 -2.55 -0.35 -31.34
CA GLU A 572 -1.35 -0.22 -32.18
C GLU A 572 -0.37 0.83 -31.62
N LEU A 573 -0.90 1.96 -31.11
CA LEU A 573 -0.09 3.00 -30.49
C LEU A 573 0.56 2.51 -29.19
N PHE A 574 -0.15 1.75 -28.35
CA PHE A 574 0.44 1.11 -27.17
C PHE A 574 1.58 0.17 -27.55
N GLY A 575 1.41 -0.64 -28.60
CA GLY A 575 2.47 -1.52 -29.11
C GLY A 575 3.69 -0.74 -29.61
N THR A 576 3.47 0.38 -30.29
CA THR A 576 4.55 1.23 -30.80
C THR A 576 5.35 1.86 -29.65
N LEU A 577 4.65 2.37 -28.62
CA LEU A 577 5.30 2.95 -27.46
C LEU A 577 6.02 1.88 -26.61
N LEU A 578 5.42 0.69 -26.45
CA LEU A 578 6.06 -0.45 -25.79
C LEU A 578 7.40 -0.82 -26.44
N ALA A 579 7.43 -0.90 -27.78
CA ALA A 579 8.65 -1.21 -28.51
C ALA A 579 9.74 -0.15 -28.26
N GLU A 580 9.38 1.14 -28.24
CA GLU A 580 10.33 2.23 -27.98
C GLU A 580 10.81 2.25 -26.51
N VAL A 581 9.92 2.10 -25.54
CA VAL A 581 10.30 2.07 -24.11
C VAL A 581 11.21 0.85 -23.84
N GLN A 582 10.90 -0.32 -24.43
CA GLN A 582 11.77 -1.48 -24.30
C GLN A 582 13.14 -1.24 -24.95
N ARG A 583 13.21 -0.60 -26.12
CA ARG A 583 14.48 -0.23 -26.76
C ARG A 583 15.31 0.66 -25.83
N ILE A 584 14.70 1.73 -25.32
CA ILE A 584 15.35 2.68 -24.41
C ILE A 584 15.96 1.95 -23.22
N LYS A 585 15.19 1.05 -22.59
CA LYS A 585 15.66 0.27 -21.45
C LYS A 585 16.77 -0.70 -21.85
N SER A 586 16.57 -1.47 -22.93
CA SER A 586 17.51 -2.51 -23.35
C SER A 586 18.85 -1.97 -23.79
N GLU A 587 18.89 -0.77 -24.38
CA GLU A 587 20.09 -0.09 -24.84
C GLU A 587 20.69 0.86 -23.78
N GLY A 588 19.98 1.13 -22.68
CA GLY A 588 20.40 2.10 -21.67
C GLY A 588 20.42 3.54 -22.22
N ASP A 589 19.52 3.86 -23.17
CA ASP A 589 19.48 5.16 -23.84
C ASP A 589 18.90 6.26 -22.92
N PHE A 590 19.77 6.78 -22.07
CA PHE A 590 19.43 7.85 -21.10
C PHE A 590 18.83 9.09 -21.78
N SER A 591 19.36 9.48 -22.95
CA SER A 591 18.93 10.70 -23.65
C SER A 591 17.49 10.59 -24.13
N ALA A 592 17.14 9.46 -24.77
CA ALA A 592 15.78 9.19 -25.21
C ALA A 592 14.82 9.01 -24.04
N GLY A 593 15.24 8.30 -22.99
CA GLY A 593 14.44 8.11 -21.78
C GLY A 593 14.14 9.43 -21.06
N LYS A 594 15.14 10.26 -20.85
CA LYS A 594 14.97 11.60 -20.29
C LYS A 594 14.00 12.44 -21.14
N LYS A 595 14.21 12.50 -22.44
CA LYS A 595 13.33 13.26 -23.34
C LYS A 595 11.88 12.80 -23.24
N LEU A 596 11.64 11.48 -23.30
CA LEU A 596 10.30 10.91 -23.25
C LEU A 596 9.58 11.25 -21.94
N VAL A 597 10.26 11.11 -20.80
CA VAL A 597 9.67 11.39 -19.48
C VAL A 597 9.44 12.89 -19.28
N GLU A 598 10.41 13.74 -19.61
CA GLU A 598 10.25 15.19 -19.42
C GLU A 598 9.18 15.81 -20.33
N GLU A 599 9.02 15.27 -21.54
CA GLU A 599 8.04 15.76 -22.51
C GLU A 599 6.62 15.35 -22.14
N TYR A 600 6.40 14.09 -21.69
CA TYR A 600 5.06 13.53 -21.53
C TYR A 600 4.64 13.27 -20.08
N ALA A 601 5.57 13.02 -19.16
CA ALA A 601 5.23 12.49 -17.85
C ALA A 601 5.07 13.56 -16.74
N VAL A 602 5.70 14.73 -16.88
CA VAL A 602 5.92 15.64 -15.75
C VAL A 602 4.92 16.79 -15.72
N LYS A 603 4.79 17.50 -16.84
CA LYS A 603 4.04 18.76 -16.89
C LYS A 603 2.54 18.56 -16.88
N VAL A 604 1.84 19.34 -16.08
CA VAL A 604 0.37 19.36 -15.98
C VAL A 604 -0.14 20.59 -16.74
N ASP A 605 -1.26 20.42 -17.48
CA ASP A 605 -1.99 21.56 -18.04
C ASP A 605 -2.72 22.29 -16.90
N PRO A 606 -2.39 23.57 -16.60
CA PRO A 606 -2.95 24.26 -15.44
C PRO A 606 -4.46 24.51 -15.53
N ALA A 607 -5.00 24.72 -16.74
CA ALA A 607 -6.41 24.97 -16.93
C ALA A 607 -7.25 23.70 -16.74
N LEU A 608 -6.81 22.60 -17.35
CA LEU A 608 -7.43 21.29 -17.18
C LEU A 608 -7.34 20.83 -15.73
N HIS A 609 -6.20 21.04 -15.07
CA HIS A 609 -6.02 20.71 -13.66
C HIS A 609 -7.00 21.45 -12.75
N ALA A 610 -7.13 22.77 -12.93
CA ALA A 610 -8.09 23.57 -12.18
C ALA A 610 -9.54 23.09 -12.40
N GLU A 611 -9.91 22.80 -13.66
CA GLU A 611 -11.23 22.24 -13.99
C GLU A 611 -11.48 20.90 -13.27
N VAL A 612 -10.54 19.99 -13.34
CA VAL A 612 -10.67 18.67 -12.71
C VAL A 612 -10.81 18.78 -11.20
N LEU A 613 -10.00 19.62 -10.55
CA LEU A 613 -10.11 19.86 -9.10
C LEU A 613 -11.46 20.46 -8.71
N GLU A 614 -11.95 21.46 -9.46
CA GLU A 614 -13.27 22.06 -9.21
C GLU A 614 -14.41 21.04 -9.36
N ARG A 615 -14.37 20.21 -10.40
CA ARG A 615 -15.38 19.16 -10.65
C ARG A 615 -15.36 18.11 -9.56
N TYR A 616 -14.16 17.65 -9.17
CA TYR A 616 -14.01 16.65 -8.14
C TYR A 616 -14.48 17.15 -6.76
N ALA A 617 -14.18 18.41 -6.41
CA ALA A 617 -14.62 19.02 -5.17
C ALA A 617 -16.15 19.01 -4.99
N LYS A 618 -16.91 19.16 -6.10
CA LYS A 618 -18.39 19.12 -6.08
C LYS A 618 -18.95 17.74 -5.73
N LEU A 619 -18.18 16.69 -5.94
CA LEU A 619 -18.59 15.31 -5.60
C LEU A 619 -18.42 15.00 -4.12
N ASN A 620 -17.71 15.85 -3.38
CA ASN A 620 -17.36 15.62 -1.96
C ASN A 620 -16.74 14.23 -1.71
N LEU A 621 -15.89 13.77 -2.64
CA LEU A 621 -15.16 12.52 -2.52
C LEU A 621 -13.81 12.76 -1.88
N ALA A 622 -13.45 11.92 -0.92
CA ALA A 622 -12.12 11.95 -0.33
C ALA A 622 -11.08 11.32 -1.29
N PRO A 623 -9.94 12.00 -1.54
CA PRO A 623 -8.91 11.51 -2.46
C PRO A 623 -8.13 10.31 -1.91
N TYR A 624 -8.07 10.17 -0.59
CA TYR A 624 -7.35 9.08 0.08
C TYR A 624 -8.32 8.14 0.78
N LYS A 625 -7.95 6.86 0.80
CA LYS A 625 -8.79 5.81 1.38
C LYS A 625 -7.95 4.88 2.26
N GLY A 626 -8.59 4.31 3.26
CA GLY A 626 -8.03 3.26 4.08
C GLY A 626 -9.14 2.37 4.63
N PHE A 627 -8.80 1.40 5.44
CA PHE A 627 -9.69 0.32 5.81
C PHE A 627 -9.85 0.17 7.33
N VAL A 628 -10.99 -0.39 7.72
CA VAL A 628 -11.15 -1.07 9.01
C VAL A 628 -11.00 -2.57 8.79
N ASN A 629 -10.31 -3.24 9.72
CA ASN A 629 -10.18 -4.68 9.72
C ASN A 629 -11.49 -5.35 10.19
N PRO A 630 -11.82 -6.55 9.69
CA PRO A 630 -12.83 -7.39 10.35
C PRO A 630 -12.34 -7.80 11.74
N VAL A 631 -13.27 -8.01 12.66
CA VAL A 631 -12.97 -8.53 14.00
C VAL A 631 -13.08 -10.05 13.97
N MET A 632 -11.98 -10.75 14.23
CA MET A 632 -12.00 -12.21 14.38
C MET A 632 -12.46 -12.59 15.79
N LYS A 633 -13.44 -13.49 15.88
CA LYS A 633 -14.01 -13.93 17.15
C LYS A 633 -13.95 -15.46 17.26
N GLU A 634 -13.38 -15.94 18.37
CA GLU A 634 -13.42 -17.36 18.70
C GLU A 634 -14.82 -17.78 19.14
N VAL A 635 -15.33 -18.85 18.56
CA VAL A 635 -16.54 -19.56 19.00
C VAL A 635 -16.08 -20.73 19.86
N LYS A 636 -16.57 -20.80 21.10
CA LYS A 636 -16.18 -21.85 22.06
C LYS A 636 -17.37 -22.71 22.48
N ASN A 637 -17.10 -23.98 22.72
CA ASN A 637 -18.07 -24.89 23.34
C ASN A 637 -18.14 -24.68 24.85
N ASP A 638 -19.02 -25.39 25.52
CA ASP A 638 -19.20 -25.32 26.99
C ASP A 638 -17.96 -25.72 27.80
N LYS A 639 -16.99 -26.41 27.17
CA LYS A 639 -15.72 -26.82 27.76
C LYS A 639 -14.61 -25.78 27.57
N GLY A 640 -14.87 -24.73 26.79
CA GLY A 640 -13.90 -23.67 26.46
C GLY A 640 -13.04 -24.00 25.23
N ASP A 641 -13.26 -25.12 24.54
CA ASP A 641 -12.52 -25.45 23.33
C ASP A 641 -13.02 -24.59 22.16
N VAL A 642 -12.11 -24.09 21.34
CA VAL A 642 -12.43 -23.35 20.11
C VAL A 642 -13.02 -24.29 19.08
N THR A 643 -14.25 -24.05 18.66
CA THR A 643 -14.98 -24.85 17.67
C THR A 643 -15.07 -24.17 16.31
N ASP A 644 -14.95 -22.85 16.25
CA ASP A 644 -14.86 -22.07 15.02
C ASP A 644 -14.25 -20.69 15.30
N ILE A 645 -13.90 -19.98 14.21
CA ILE A 645 -13.57 -18.55 14.21
C ILE A 645 -14.44 -17.88 13.17
N VAL A 646 -15.10 -16.81 13.57
CA VAL A 646 -16.02 -16.04 12.72
C VAL A 646 -15.55 -14.61 12.54
N LEU A 647 -15.95 -13.99 11.45
CA LEU A 647 -15.64 -12.60 11.14
C LEU A 647 -16.84 -11.70 11.47
N ASP A 648 -16.59 -10.63 12.19
CA ASP A 648 -17.58 -9.57 12.47
C ASP A 648 -17.15 -8.29 11.75
N TYR A 649 -18.04 -7.76 10.91
CA TYR A 649 -17.85 -6.57 10.11
C TYR A 649 -18.61 -5.34 10.65
N THR A 650 -19.15 -5.41 11.85
CA THR A 650 -20.04 -4.36 12.38
C THR A 650 -19.29 -3.16 12.96
N GLU A 651 -18.04 -3.35 13.37
CA GLU A 651 -17.24 -2.32 14.04
C GLU A 651 -16.97 -1.12 13.12
N GLY A 652 -17.18 0.10 13.67
CA GLY A 652 -16.86 1.35 13.00
C GLY A 652 -15.41 1.79 13.21
N TYR A 653 -14.98 2.83 12.48
CA TYR A 653 -13.59 3.29 12.54
C TYR A 653 -13.17 3.78 13.92
N THR A 654 -13.96 4.68 14.53
CA THR A 654 -13.65 5.22 15.86
C THR A 654 -13.66 4.13 16.94
N ASP A 655 -14.62 3.21 16.88
CA ASP A 655 -14.72 2.11 17.84
C ASP A 655 -13.51 1.19 17.73
N GLN A 656 -13.10 0.85 16.49
CA GLN A 656 -11.92 0.03 16.26
C GLN A 656 -10.64 0.70 16.79
N MET A 657 -10.45 1.99 16.54
CA MET A 657 -9.26 2.71 16.99
C MET A 657 -9.19 2.80 18.52
N LEU A 658 -10.32 3.03 19.19
CA LEU A 658 -10.40 3.05 20.64
C LEU A 658 -10.18 1.65 21.24
N ARG A 659 -10.75 0.62 20.63
CA ARG A 659 -10.50 -0.78 21.03
C ARG A 659 -9.04 -1.14 20.87
N TYR A 660 -8.43 -0.80 19.74
CA TYR A 660 -6.99 -1.05 19.52
C TYR A 660 -6.11 -0.31 20.53
N SER A 661 -6.48 0.91 20.90
CA SER A 661 -5.75 1.67 21.93
C SER A 661 -5.87 1.06 23.31
N LYS A 662 -6.97 0.36 23.60
CA LYS A 662 -7.19 -0.34 24.87
C LYS A 662 -6.51 -1.73 24.90
N GLU A 663 -6.58 -2.48 23.80
CA GLU A 663 -6.22 -3.90 23.77
C GLU A 663 -4.81 -4.16 23.22
N TYR A 664 -4.29 -3.28 22.35
CA TYR A 664 -3.03 -3.46 21.64
C TYR A 664 -2.03 -2.30 21.82
N SER A 665 -2.05 -1.63 22.95
CA SER A 665 -1.16 -0.51 23.25
C SER A 665 -0.19 -0.90 24.38
N PHE A 666 0.92 -1.54 24.02
CA PHE A 666 1.86 -2.16 24.96
C PHE A 666 3.13 -1.34 25.20
N LEU A 667 3.48 -0.43 24.30
CA LEU A 667 4.68 0.39 24.48
C LEU A 667 4.44 1.51 25.51
N PRO A 668 5.47 1.94 26.26
CA PRO A 668 5.40 3.18 27.01
C PRO A 668 5.15 4.36 26.08
N SER A 669 4.70 5.49 26.62
CA SER A 669 4.46 6.70 25.81
C SER A 669 5.72 7.27 25.20
N TYR A 670 6.86 7.04 25.84
CA TYR A 670 8.18 7.45 25.40
C TYR A 670 9.11 6.24 25.39
N ASN A 671 9.73 5.96 24.25
CA ASN A 671 10.66 4.83 24.04
C ASN A 671 12.07 5.40 23.84
N GLU A 672 12.93 5.30 24.86
CA GLU A 672 14.29 5.85 24.87
C GLU A 672 15.37 4.74 24.85
#